data_ca02fe63fa8b5dddc92c011a09903b20
#
_entry.id   ca02fe63fa8b5dddc92c011a09903b20
#
_cell.length_a   1.000
_cell.length_b   1.000
_cell.length_c   1.000
_cell.angle_alpha   90.00
_cell.angle_beta   90.00
_cell.angle_gamma   90.00
#
_symmetry.space_group_name_H-M   'P 1'
#
loop_
_entity.id
_entity.type
_entity.pdbx_description
1 polymer ?
#
loop_
_entity_poly.entity_id
_entity_poly.type
_entity_poly.pdbx_seq_one_letter_code
_entity_poly.pdbx_strand_id
1 'polypeptide(L)'
;MIRLALKFALLATFCMGVCGVIEADEGMWVFDNLPLKHLKDKYGFEPAQAWIDQLRGSAVRFNNGGSGSFVSTDGLVMTNHHVGADTLQKLSTKEKDYYKVGFVANTKAEELKAPDLELNVLVDIRDVTAEVLASVPKDATDAAANAAKRAKMAEIEKAATTANKMRNDVVTLYQGGRYALYTYKKYTDVRLVFAPEFDIAFFGGDPDNFEYPRFCLDVCFFRIYENGQPAKPRHHLNWNTQGTKEGDLTFVAGHPGRTSRLFTVDHLKYLRDTSLPFLLDLLKDREAFLLEYAKTGEEKARQSKEDLFSYQNSLKARMGGYTGLKSPEFMASKEAAEAAFRKTIESDASMKEAYGDAWSKIAAAEIVAAKSLVKYNFIERGLGFESTLFSLAKTLVRHSAEVRKPNSDRLREFRDSALESLKMDLFSDAPIYPEYEVAKLTHSLQYWQSKVGANDEILKKALAGKSPADRAKELVAGTKIADVATRKKIAELAPEEIAKLDDSMIAIALAIDSAARAVRVDREDYVEAIETANYSRIAQANFRIKGESVYPDATFTLRLAFGTVKGYQELDGRNIPPYTTIGGTFAREQAHEAQEPYAIPKSWHDAKIAGRLKLQIPFNFISTNDIIGGNSGSPVVDKDNKVVGLIFDGNIHSLILDYGYDDKLARAVSVDSRAIIEALRSVYNAGFLADELTTSK
;
A
#
# COMPACT_ATOMS: atom_id res chain seq x y z
N MET A 1 -48.05 71.42 1.92
CA MET A 1 -49.07 70.87 2.80
C MET A 1 -49.09 69.36 2.72
N ILE A 2 -48.62 68.77 3.75
CA ILE A 2 -49.22 67.72 4.56
C ILE A 2 -49.26 66.35 3.86
N ARG A 3 -48.30 65.51 4.26
CA ARG A 3 -48.38 64.16 4.85
C ARG A 3 -49.21 63.13 4.08
N LEU A 4 -48.50 62.07 3.66
CA LEU A 4 -48.82 60.75 4.20
C LEU A 4 -47.59 59.83 4.05
N ALA A 5 -46.95 59.49 5.18
CA ALA A 5 -45.92 58.45 5.23
C ALA A 5 -46.68 57.12 5.31
N LEU A 6 -46.55 56.27 4.31
CA LEU A 6 -46.94 54.85 4.41
C LEU A 6 -45.73 54.03 4.72
N LYS A 7 -45.71 53.49 5.94
CA LYS A 7 -44.78 52.50 6.39
C LYS A 7 -45.04 51.17 5.65
N PHE A 8 -44.19 50.85 4.69
CA PHE A 8 -44.04 49.47 4.23
C PHE A 8 -42.94 48.84 5.09
N ALA A 9 -43.34 48.12 6.13
CA ALA A 9 -42.48 47.15 6.80
C ALA A 9 -42.34 45.97 5.87
N LEU A 10 -41.27 45.95 5.06
CA LEU A 10 -40.84 44.73 4.37
C LEU A 10 -40.26 43.81 5.45
N LEU A 11 -41.03 42.79 5.78
CA LEU A 11 -40.56 41.59 6.49
C LEU A 11 -39.59 40.89 5.51
N ALA A 12 -38.33 41.26 5.55
CA ALA A 12 -37.25 40.48 4.95
C ALA A 12 -37.13 39.23 5.81
N THR A 13 -37.87 38.20 5.47
CA THR A 13 -37.63 36.83 5.93
C THR A 13 -36.25 36.45 5.38
N PHE A 14 -35.25 36.65 6.17
CA PHE A 14 -33.90 36.14 5.94
C PHE A 14 -34.02 34.62 6.04
N CYS A 15 -34.36 33.96 4.93
CA CYS A 15 -34.08 32.55 4.75
C CYS A 15 -32.55 32.42 4.85
N MET A 16 -32.05 32.26 6.06
CA MET A 16 -30.80 31.54 6.25
C MET A 16 -31.04 30.13 5.70
N GLY A 17 -30.82 29.98 4.39
CA GLY A 17 -30.49 28.69 3.87
C GLY A 17 -29.36 28.18 4.73
N VAL A 18 -29.66 27.21 5.60
CA VAL A 18 -28.65 26.32 6.11
C VAL A 18 -28.04 25.72 4.85
N CYS A 19 -26.97 26.34 4.33
CA CYS A 19 -25.99 25.63 3.55
C CYS A 19 -25.56 24.49 4.45
N GLY A 20 -26.25 23.36 4.34
CA GLY A 20 -25.76 22.12 4.91
C GLY A 20 -24.33 22.02 4.41
N VAL A 21 -23.39 22.08 5.30
CA VAL A 21 -22.02 21.66 5.03
C VAL A 21 -22.23 20.25 4.46
N ILE A 22 -22.03 20.11 3.14
CA ILE A 22 -22.02 18.79 2.51
C ILE A 22 -20.80 18.14 3.16
N GLU A 23 -21.05 17.31 4.17
CA GLU A 23 -19.98 16.51 4.75
C GLU A 23 -19.36 15.73 3.61
N ALA A 24 -18.08 15.92 3.40
CA ALA A 24 -17.29 15.20 2.44
C ALA A 24 -17.37 13.69 2.74
N ASP A 25 -17.20 12.85 1.71
CA ASP A 25 -17.16 11.38 1.88
C ASP A 25 -15.80 10.91 2.41
N GLU A 26 -15.19 11.74 3.22
CA GLU A 26 -13.89 11.48 3.83
C GLU A 26 -13.95 10.23 4.70
N GLY A 27 -12.96 9.36 4.56
CA GLY A 27 -12.72 8.26 5.47
C GLY A 27 -12.53 6.91 4.80
N MET A 28 -11.54 6.20 5.33
CA MET A 28 -11.26 4.79 5.08
C MET A 28 -11.68 4.02 6.33
N TRP A 29 -12.94 3.62 6.35
CA TRP A 29 -13.64 3.13 7.55
C TRP A 29 -13.32 1.66 7.83
N VAL A 30 -13.12 1.33 9.11
CA VAL A 30 -12.99 -0.07 9.55
C VAL A 30 -14.33 -0.78 9.48
N PHE A 31 -14.35 -2.06 9.11
CA PHE A 31 -15.58 -2.83 8.89
C PHE A 31 -16.39 -3.11 10.16
N ASP A 32 -15.82 -2.93 11.33
CA ASP A 32 -16.47 -3.01 12.63
C ASP A 32 -16.93 -1.66 13.20
N ASN A 33 -16.71 -0.55 12.44
CA ASN A 33 -17.20 0.78 12.77
C ASN A 33 -17.49 1.60 11.50
N LEU A 34 -18.49 1.18 10.73
CA LEU A 34 -18.91 1.86 9.51
C LEU A 34 -19.81 3.08 9.83
N PRO A 35 -19.77 4.16 9.04
CA PRO A 35 -20.59 5.36 9.23
C PRO A 35 -22.02 5.17 8.70
N LEU A 36 -22.77 4.19 9.24
CA LEU A 36 -24.08 3.78 8.73
C LEU A 36 -25.09 4.93 8.72
N LYS A 37 -25.05 5.79 9.76
CA LYS A 37 -25.94 6.96 9.83
C LYS A 37 -25.65 7.93 8.67
N HIS A 38 -24.38 8.21 8.37
CA HIS A 38 -24.00 9.10 7.26
C HIS A 38 -24.45 8.53 5.91
N LEU A 39 -24.24 7.23 5.67
CA LEU A 39 -24.69 6.55 4.45
C LEU A 39 -26.21 6.65 4.25
N LYS A 40 -26.96 6.46 5.34
CA LYS A 40 -28.43 6.58 5.33
C LYS A 40 -28.88 8.02 5.06
N ASP A 41 -28.33 8.97 5.79
CA ASP A 41 -28.78 10.38 5.76
C ASP A 41 -28.43 11.04 4.41
N LYS A 42 -27.23 10.78 3.87
CA LYS A 42 -26.74 11.40 2.63
C LYS A 42 -27.21 10.68 1.37
N TYR A 43 -27.19 9.35 1.37
CA TYR A 43 -27.39 8.54 0.18
C TYR A 43 -28.66 7.68 0.21
N GLY A 44 -29.41 7.71 1.30
CA GLY A 44 -30.56 6.83 1.50
C GLY A 44 -30.19 5.35 1.44
N PHE A 45 -28.92 5.00 1.74
CA PHE A 45 -28.41 3.64 1.68
C PHE A 45 -28.13 3.10 3.09
N GLU A 46 -28.75 1.98 3.41
CA GLU A 46 -28.62 1.30 4.68
C GLU A 46 -28.21 -0.16 4.38
N PRO A 47 -26.89 -0.47 4.39
CA PRO A 47 -26.43 -1.81 4.05
C PRO A 47 -26.88 -2.83 5.09
N ALA A 48 -27.45 -3.95 4.65
CA ALA A 48 -27.75 -5.08 5.49
C ALA A 48 -26.44 -5.76 5.93
N GLN A 49 -26.45 -6.48 7.07
CA GLN A 49 -25.29 -7.21 7.56
C GLN A 49 -24.75 -8.21 6.52
N ALA A 50 -25.63 -8.87 5.78
CA ALA A 50 -25.23 -9.79 4.71
C ALA A 50 -24.45 -9.09 3.58
N TRP A 51 -24.77 -7.84 3.25
CA TRP A 51 -24.04 -7.01 2.30
C TRP A 51 -22.63 -6.71 2.80
N ILE A 52 -22.53 -6.31 4.08
CA ILE A 52 -21.25 -6.02 4.75
C ILE A 52 -20.37 -7.29 4.79
N ASP A 53 -20.94 -8.43 5.18
CA ASP A 53 -20.23 -9.70 5.29
C ASP A 53 -19.76 -10.22 3.93
N GLN A 54 -20.58 -10.08 2.88
CA GLN A 54 -20.20 -10.45 1.52
C GLN A 54 -19.03 -9.60 1.03
N LEU A 55 -19.11 -8.27 1.15
CA LEU A 55 -18.05 -7.37 0.68
C LEU A 55 -16.74 -7.61 1.45
N ARG A 56 -16.82 -7.70 2.79
CA ARG A 56 -15.67 -8.01 3.65
C ARG A 56 -15.02 -9.35 3.30
N GLY A 57 -15.83 -10.41 3.15
CA GLY A 57 -15.36 -11.76 2.88
C GLY A 57 -14.90 -12.00 1.44
N SER A 58 -15.21 -11.08 0.52
CA SER A 58 -14.73 -11.12 -0.87
C SER A 58 -13.43 -10.35 -1.08
N ALA A 59 -13.11 -9.38 -0.20
CA ALA A 59 -11.90 -8.58 -0.31
C ALA A 59 -10.65 -9.39 0.08
N VAL A 60 -9.58 -9.23 -0.68
CA VAL A 60 -8.34 -9.99 -0.56
C VAL A 60 -7.15 -9.04 -0.38
N ARG A 61 -6.30 -9.31 0.61
CA ARG A 61 -5.02 -8.61 0.83
C ARG A 61 -3.88 -9.41 0.21
N PHE A 62 -3.10 -8.78 -0.65
CA PHE A 62 -1.87 -9.32 -1.21
C PHE A 62 -0.70 -9.03 -0.27
N ASN A 63 0.19 -10.01 -0.04
CA ASN A 63 1.37 -9.81 0.83
C ASN A 63 2.39 -8.82 0.25
N ASN A 64 2.43 -8.65 -1.06
CA ASN A 64 3.32 -7.73 -1.77
C ASN A 64 2.81 -6.28 -1.86
N GLY A 65 1.68 -5.96 -1.21
CA GLY A 65 1.30 -4.56 -1.01
C GLY A 65 0.05 -4.05 -1.74
N GLY A 66 -0.75 -4.93 -2.32
CA GLY A 66 -1.99 -4.57 -3.01
C GLY A 66 -3.24 -5.22 -2.43
N SER A 67 -4.34 -4.99 -3.10
CA SER A 67 -5.67 -5.53 -2.82
C SER A 67 -6.18 -6.37 -3.99
N GLY A 68 -7.24 -7.10 -3.77
CA GLY A 68 -7.97 -7.82 -4.79
C GLY A 68 -9.34 -8.25 -4.28
N SER A 69 -10.06 -9.03 -5.08
CA SER A 69 -11.35 -9.58 -4.68
C SER A 69 -11.65 -10.91 -5.35
N PHE A 70 -12.36 -11.79 -4.64
CA PHE A 70 -12.98 -12.94 -5.25
C PHE A 70 -14.12 -12.50 -6.17
N VAL A 71 -14.07 -12.98 -7.42
CA VAL A 71 -15.05 -12.64 -8.47
C VAL A 71 -15.69 -13.89 -9.11
N SER A 72 -15.44 -15.05 -8.54
CA SER A 72 -16.13 -16.29 -8.92
C SER A 72 -16.24 -17.29 -7.77
N THR A 73 -17.12 -18.28 -7.92
CA THR A 73 -17.25 -19.44 -7.01
C THR A 73 -16.07 -20.40 -7.07
N ASP A 74 -15.19 -20.26 -8.08
CA ASP A 74 -14.03 -21.12 -8.35
C ASP A 74 -12.70 -20.47 -7.94
N GLY A 75 -12.72 -19.57 -6.97
CA GLY A 75 -11.53 -18.98 -6.39
C GLY A 75 -10.77 -18.02 -7.30
N LEU A 76 -11.43 -17.47 -8.34
CA LEU A 76 -10.82 -16.46 -9.19
C LEU A 76 -10.72 -15.14 -8.42
N VAL A 77 -9.53 -14.55 -8.41
CA VAL A 77 -9.20 -13.29 -7.74
C VAL A 77 -8.83 -12.25 -8.79
N MET A 78 -9.52 -11.12 -8.77
CA MET A 78 -9.23 -9.95 -9.59
C MET A 78 -8.30 -9.01 -8.81
N THR A 79 -7.28 -8.49 -9.47
CA THR A 79 -6.39 -7.42 -9.01
C THR A 79 -5.85 -6.61 -10.18
N ASN A 80 -4.91 -5.69 -9.95
CA ASN A 80 -4.23 -4.96 -11.02
C ASN A 80 -3.08 -5.74 -11.65
N HIS A 81 -2.71 -5.36 -12.87
CA HIS A 81 -1.50 -5.84 -13.51
C HIS A 81 -0.27 -5.45 -12.69
N HIS A 82 -0.17 -4.20 -12.24
CA HIS A 82 0.97 -3.74 -11.44
C HIS A 82 1.06 -4.40 -10.05
N VAL A 83 -0.05 -4.86 -9.45
CA VAL A 83 -0.02 -5.70 -8.23
C VAL A 83 0.51 -7.10 -8.55
N GLY A 84 0.20 -7.62 -9.73
CA GLY A 84 0.72 -8.88 -10.26
C GLY A 84 2.14 -8.80 -10.85
N ALA A 85 2.70 -7.60 -11.01
CA ALA A 85 3.94 -7.33 -11.73
C ALA A 85 5.13 -8.13 -11.19
N ASP A 86 5.30 -8.18 -9.88
CA ASP A 86 6.35 -8.97 -9.22
C ASP A 86 6.26 -10.47 -9.58
N THR A 87 5.05 -11.05 -9.56
CA THR A 87 4.83 -12.44 -10.00
C THR A 87 5.11 -12.61 -11.49
N LEU A 88 4.65 -11.69 -12.35
CA LEU A 88 4.93 -11.72 -13.79
C LEU A 88 6.43 -11.66 -14.04
N GLN A 89 7.17 -10.78 -13.37
CA GLN A 89 8.61 -10.66 -13.48
C GLN A 89 9.34 -11.94 -13.04
N LYS A 90 8.93 -12.54 -11.91
CA LYS A 90 9.51 -13.78 -11.38
C LYS A 90 9.28 -15.00 -12.28
N LEU A 91 8.14 -15.06 -12.96
CA LEU A 91 7.78 -16.11 -13.90
C LEU A 91 8.39 -15.90 -15.31
N SER A 92 8.86 -14.68 -15.61
CA SER A 92 9.41 -14.32 -16.91
C SER A 92 10.85 -14.82 -17.09
N THR A 93 11.15 -15.27 -18.32
CA THR A 93 12.50 -15.58 -18.77
C THR A 93 12.85 -14.72 -20.00
N LYS A 94 14.08 -14.81 -20.46
CA LYS A 94 14.51 -14.15 -21.69
C LYS A 94 13.69 -14.58 -22.92
N GLU A 95 13.27 -15.84 -22.95
CA GLU A 95 12.51 -16.45 -24.06
C GLU A 95 10.99 -16.20 -23.92
N LYS A 96 10.52 -15.98 -22.69
CA LYS A 96 9.10 -15.78 -22.36
C LYS A 96 8.94 -14.66 -21.32
N ASP A 97 8.84 -13.45 -21.80
CA ASP A 97 8.64 -12.26 -20.93
C ASP A 97 7.13 -12.00 -20.72
N TYR A 98 6.52 -12.73 -19.77
CA TYR A 98 5.11 -12.57 -19.43
C TYR A 98 4.77 -11.17 -18.93
N TYR A 99 5.74 -10.47 -18.32
CA TYR A 99 5.54 -9.09 -17.89
C TYR A 99 5.32 -8.14 -19.07
N LYS A 100 6.02 -8.38 -20.20
CA LYS A 100 5.88 -7.57 -21.41
C LYS A 100 4.70 -8.00 -22.28
N VAL A 101 4.59 -9.32 -22.57
CA VAL A 101 3.67 -9.81 -23.59
C VAL A 101 2.32 -10.29 -23.06
N GLY A 102 2.14 -10.26 -21.73
CA GLY A 102 0.95 -10.78 -21.09
C GLY A 102 0.90 -12.30 -20.99
N PHE A 103 -0.21 -12.82 -20.44
CA PHE A 103 -0.44 -14.25 -20.23
C PHE A 103 -1.93 -14.58 -20.26
N VAL A 104 -2.30 -15.70 -20.87
CA VAL A 104 -3.65 -16.29 -20.81
C VAL A 104 -3.52 -17.79 -20.59
N ALA A 105 -4.06 -18.29 -19.49
CA ALA A 105 -4.24 -19.73 -19.25
C ALA A 105 -5.59 -20.16 -19.84
N ASN A 106 -5.59 -20.93 -20.93
CA ASN A 106 -6.82 -21.40 -21.58
C ASN A 106 -7.46 -22.56 -20.81
N THR A 107 -6.69 -23.22 -19.96
CA THR A 107 -7.15 -24.31 -19.09
C THR A 107 -6.57 -24.13 -17.68
N LYS A 108 -7.21 -24.73 -16.67
CA LYS A 108 -6.69 -24.72 -15.29
C LYS A 108 -5.32 -25.38 -15.14
N ALA A 109 -4.94 -26.27 -16.06
CA ALA A 109 -3.62 -26.91 -16.07
C ALA A 109 -2.50 -25.98 -16.55
N GLU A 110 -2.83 -24.92 -17.29
CA GLU A 110 -1.89 -23.90 -17.76
C GLU A 110 -1.67 -22.78 -16.77
N GLU A 111 -2.47 -22.70 -15.71
CA GLU A 111 -2.33 -21.68 -14.66
C GLU A 111 -0.98 -21.80 -13.95
N LEU A 112 -0.18 -20.72 -13.92
CA LEU A 112 1.19 -20.74 -13.42
C LEU A 112 1.24 -20.39 -11.93
N LYS A 113 1.85 -21.28 -11.13
CA LYS A 113 2.00 -21.04 -9.70
C LYS A 113 2.95 -19.86 -9.44
N ALA A 114 2.50 -18.89 -8.64
CA ALA A 114 3.33 -17.82 -8.15
C ALA A 114 4.34 -18.35 -7.11
N PRO A 115 5.63 -17.95 -7.17
CA PRO A 115 6.67 -18.49 -6.29
C PRO A 115 6.46 -18.23 -4.80
N ASP A 116 6.04 -17.01 -4.45
CA ASP A 116 5.99 -16.50 -3.06
C ASP A 116 4.79 -15.57 -2.78
N LEU A 117 3.71 -15.70 -3.56
CA LEU A 117 2.51 -14.91 -3.39
C LEU A 117 1.60 -15.52 -2.32
N GLU A 118 1.26 -14.70 -1.31
CA GLU A 118 0.32 -15.02 -0.24
C GLU A 118 -0.89 -14.11 -0.31
N LEU A 119 -2.08 -14.67 -0.25
CA LEU A 119 -3.35 -13.96 -0.20
C LEU A 119 -4.05 -14.16 1.14
N ASN A 120 -4.55 -13.08 1.72
CA ASN A 120 -5.20 -13.09 3.04
C ASN A 120 -6.62 -12.52 2.94
N VAL A 121 -7.60 -13.23 3.49
CA VAL A 121 -9.01 -12.85 3.53
C VAL A 121 -9.43 -12.62 4.97
N LEU A 122 -9.99 -11.46 5.28
CA LEU A 122 -10.43 -11.12 6.63
C LEU A 122 -11.67 -11.92 7.02
N VAL A 123 -11.56 -12.70 8.10
CA VAL A 123 -12.64 -13.54 8.63
C VAL A 123 -13.33 -12.86 9.80
N ASP A 124 -12.55 -12.31 10.75
CA ASP A 124 -13.08 -11.75 12.00
C ASP A 124 -12.26 -10.56 12.50
N ILE A 125 -12.92 -9.66 13.24
CA ILE A 125 -12.31 -8.54 13.95
C ILE A 125 -12.80 -8.58 15.39
N ARG A 126 -11.89 -8.64 16.38
CA ARG A 126 -12.20 -8.60 17.80
C ARG A 126 -11.45 -7.46 18.48
N ASP A 127 -12.14 -6.62 19.25
CA ASP A 127 -11.50 -5.61 20.08
C ASP A 127 -10.72 -6.27 21.21
N VAL A 128 -9.44 -5.90 21.36
CA VAL A 128 -8.53 -6.38 22.39
C VAL A 128 -7.88 -5.23 23.17
N THR A 129 -8.44 -4.02 23.05
CA THR A 129 -7.87 -2.80 23.62
C THR A 129 -7.70 -2.93 25.15
N ALA A 130 -8.73 -3.39 25.84
CA ALA A 130 -8.66 -3.55 27.30
C ALA A 130 -7.59 -4.57 27.72
N GLU A 131 -7.46 -5.70 26.98
CA GLU A 131 -6.45 -6.73 27.26
C GLU A 131 -5.03 -6.19 27.08
N VAL A 132 -4.80 -5.41 26.00
CA VAL A 132 -3.49 -4.82 25.70
C VAL A 132 -3.12 -3.73 26.70
N LEU A 133 -4.05 -2.83 27.03
CA LEU A 133 -3.79 -1.74 27.95
C LEU A 133 -3.59 -2.22 29.40
N ALA A 134 -4.30 -3.26 29.81
CA ALA A 134 -4.14 -3.85 31.15
C ALA A 134 -2.75 -4.50 31.39
N SER A 135 -1.98 -4.76 30.33
CA SER A 135 -0.62 -5.31 30.46
C SER A 135 0.42 -4.29 30.89
N VAL A 136 0.10 -2.99 30.83
CA VAL A 136 1.05 -1.92 31.12
C VAL A 136 1.15 -1.71 32.64
N PRO A 137 2.35 -1.83 33.25
CA PRO A 137 2.55 -1.51 34.66
C PRO A 137 2.21 -0.04 34.96
N LYS A 138 1.68 0.22 36.16
CA LYS A 138 1.16 1.55 36.55
C LYS A 138 2.17 2.69 36.40
N ASP A 139 3.43 2.42 36.70
CA ASP A 139 4.49 3.44 36.72
C ASP A 139 5.55 3.18 35.59
N ALA A 140 5.13 2.51 34.51
CA ALA A 140 6.04 2.19 33.42
C ALA A 140 6.47 3.43 32.65
N THR A 141 7.75 3.49 32.24
CA THR A 141 8.20 4.44 31.22
C THR A 141 7.54 4.16 29.87
N ASP A 142 7.53 5.13 28.95
CA ASP A 142 6.94 4.94 27.62
C ASP A 142 7.56 3.72 26.90
N ALA A 143 8.87 3.52 27.00
CA ALA A 143 9.57 2.36 26.45
C ALA A 143 9.10 1.04 27.09
N ALA A 144 9.03 0.97 28.41
CA ALA A 144 8.54 -0.22 29.15
C ALA A 144 7.06 -0.50 28.84
N ALA A 145 6.22 0.53 28.77
CA ALA A 145 4.81 0.43 28.41
C ALA A 145 4.64 -0.11 26.98
N ASN A 146 5.43 0.39 26.03
CA ASN A 146 5.41 -0.08 24.64
C ASN A 146 5.88 -1.54 24.55
N ALA A 147 6.94 -1.91 25.27
CA ALA A 147 7.41 -3.29 25.35
C ALA A 147 6.35 -4.24 25.93
N ALA A 148 5.67 -3.87 27.01
CA ALA A 148 4.59 -4.64 27.61
C ALA A 148 3.41 -4.84 26.64
N LYS A 149 2.97 -3.77 25.96
CA LYS A 149 1.93 -3.85 24.92
C LYS A 149 2.33 -4.81 23.80
N ARG A 150 3.57 -4.69 23.27
CA ARG A 150 4.09 -5.56 22.19
C ARG A 150 4.12 -7.03 22.62
N ALA A 151 4.53 -7.32 23.86
CA ALA A 151 4.53 -8.67 24.41
C ALA A 151 3.10 -9.23 24.54
N LYS A 152 2.15 -8.42 25.03
CA LYS A 152 0.75 -8.82 25.15
C LYS A 152 0.08 -9.06 23.81
N MET A 153 0.35 -8.21 22.82
CA MET A 153 -0.12 -8.43 21.44
C MET A 153 0.38 -9.77 20.89
N ALA A 154 1.65 -10.09 21.06
CA ALA A 154 2.22 -11.37 20.63
C ALA A 154 1.61 -12.58 21.35
N GLU A 155 1.25 -12.45 22.64
CA GLU A 155 0.54 -13.47 23.40
C GLU A 155 -0.87 -13.71 22.83
N ILE A 156 -1.62 -12.63 22.58
CA ILE A 156 -2.99 -12.69 22.02
C ILE A 156 -2.96 -13.35 20.63
N GLU A 157 -2.04 -12.93 19.74
CA GLU A 157 -1.85 -13.49 18.40
C GLU A 157 -1.56 -14.99 18.46
N LYS A 158 -0.62 -15.40 19.33
CA LYS A 158 -0.24 -16.81 19.50
C LYS A 158 -1.39 -17.65 20.04
N ALA A 159 -2.11 -17.16 21.05
CA ALA A 159 -3.26 -17.85 21.61
C ALA A 159 -4.37 -18.08 20.58
N ALA A 160 -4.69 -17.03 19.80
CA ALA A 160 -5.68 -17.12 18.73
C ALA A 160 -5.25 -18.07 17.61
N THR A 161 -3.99 -17.99 17.15
CA THR A 161 -3.45 -18.90 16.10
C THR A 161 -3.44 -20.36 16.57
N THR A 162 -3.14 -20.60 17.85
CA THR A 162 -3.21 -21.97 18.41
C THR A 162 -4.62 -22.52 18.40
N ALA A 163 -5.61 -21.66 18.71
CA ALA A 163 -7.01 -22.04 18.79
C ALA A 163 -7.66 -22.26 17.41
N ASN A 164 -7.44 -21.37 16.45
CA ASN A 164 -8.14 -21.37 15.17
C ASN A 164 -7.32 -21.85 13.97
N LYS A 165 -6.00 -22.01 14.12
CA LYS A 165 -5.06 -22.39 13.04
C LYS A 165 -5.05 -21.42 11.85
N MET A 166 -5.45 -20.16 12.07
CA MET A 166 -5.46 -19.09 11.09
C MET A 166 -4.35 -18.08 11.39
N ARG A 167 -4.13 -17.16 10.47
CA ARG A 167 -3.28 -16.01 10.73
C ARG A 167 -4.04 -15.00 11.61
N ASN A 168 -3.40 -14.55 12.67
CA ASN A 168 -3.97 -13.59 13.60
C ASN A 168 -2.97 -12.46 13.84
N ASP A 169 -3.36 -11.23 13.54
CA ASP A 169 -2.54 -10.04 13.69
C ASP A 169 -3.26 -9.05 14.63
N VAL A 170 -2.62 -8.60 15.71
CA VAL A 170 -3.15 -7.47 16.49
C VAL A 170 -2.75 -6.17 15.80
N VAL A 171 -3.75 -5.43 15.35
CA VAL A 171 -3.62 -4.17 14.63
C VAL A 171 -3.76 -3.00 15.60
N THR A 172 -2.79 -2.08 15.54
CA THR A 172 -2.84 -0.82 16.27
C THR A 172 -3.60 0.21 15.44
N LEU A 173 -4.73 0.69 15.94
CA LEU A 173 -5.59 1.69 15.31
C LEU A 173 -5.50 3.02 16.09
N TYR A 174 -5.82 4.15 15.43
CA TYR A 174 -5.76 5.49 16.02
C TYR A 174 -4.43 5.77 16.72
N GLN A 175 -3.32 5.33 16.10
CA GLN A 175 -1.95 5.50 16.61
C GLN A 175 -1.75 4.97 18.06
N GLY A 176 -2.48 3.93 18.44
CA GLY A 176 -2.42 3.31 19.79
C GLY A 176 -3.62 3.62 20.69
N GLY A 177 -4.63 4.33 20.16
CA GLY A 177 -5.89 4.56 20.87
C GLY A 177 -6.80 3.33 20.96
N ARG A 178 -6.63 2.36 20.04
CA ARG A 178 -7.39 1.12 19.98
C ARG A 178 -6.52 -0.02 19.43
N TYR A 179 -6.80 -1.24 19.91
CA TYR A 179 -6.14 -2.48 19.44
C TYR A 179 -7.20 -3.50 19.05
N ALA A 180 -7.09 -4.06 17.83
CA ALA A 180 -8.04 -5.03 17.34
C ALA A 180 -7.33 -6.27 16.78
N LEU A 181 -7.79 -7.46 17.14
CA LEU A 181 -7.32 -8.73 16.61
C LEU A 181 -8.03 -9.01 15.29
N TYR A 182 -7.27 -9.05 14.21
CA TYR A 182 -7.72 -9.39 12.86
C TYR A 182 -7.37 -10.84 12.57
N THR A 183 -8.37 -11.66 12.28
CA THR A 183 -8.19 -13.07 11.89
C THR A 183 -8.32 -13.21 10.39
N TYR A 184 -7.32 -13.83 9.76
CA TYR A 184 -7.27 -14.02 8.30
C TYR A 184 -7.20 -15.49 7.93
N LYS A 185 -7.99 -15.88 6.92
CA LYS A 185 -7.73 -17.10 6.16
C LYS A 185 -6.66 -16.82 5.12
N LYS A 186 -5.58 -17.60 5.15
CA LYS A 186 -4.42 -17.45 4.28
C LYS A 186 -4.43 -18.48 3.16
N TYR A 187 -3.99 -18.08 1.96
CA TYR A 187 -3.84 -18.92 0.79
C TYR A 187 -2.44 -18.73 0.18
N THR A 188 -1.75 -19.83 -0.11
CA THR A 188 -0.36 -19.86 -0.62
C THR A 188 -0.18 -20.65 -1.92
N ASP A 189 -1.19 -21.39 -2.38
CA ASP A 189 -1.24 -21.92 -3.74
C ASP A 189 -2.05 -20.95 -4.60
N VAL A 190 -1.37 -19.93 -5.08
CA VAL A 190 -1.91 -18.84 -5.90
C VAL A 190 -1.33 -18.98 -7.30
N ARG A 191 -2.19 -18.97 -8.33
CA ARG A 191 -1.76 -19.17 -9.71
C ARG A 191 -2.22 -18.07 -10.62
N LEU A 192 -1.33 -17.61 -11.50
CA LEU A 192 -1.60 -16.63 -12.53
C LEU A 192 -2.54 -17.24 -13.58
N VAL A 193 -3.63 -16.54 -13.89
CA VAL A 193 -4.65 -16.95 -14.88
C VAL A 193 -4.60 -16.06 -16.10
N PHE A 194 -4.50 -14.73 -15.89
CA PHE A 194 -4.54 -13.75 -16.96
C PHE A 194 -3.79 -12.47 -16.57
N ALA A 195 -3.04 -11.94 -17.51
CA ALA A 195 -2.53 -10.57 -17.49
C ALA A 195 -2.46 -10.05 -18.95
N PRO A 196 -2.89 -8.79 -19.23
CA PRO A 196 -2.70 -8.17 -20.53
C PRO A 196 -1.23 -7.84 -20.77
N GLU A 197 -0.89 -7.40 -21.99
CA GLU A 197 0.42 -6.83 -22.31
C GLU A 197 0.68 -5.57 -21.47
N PHE A 198 1.95 -5.38 -21.09
CA PHE A 198 2.36 -4.23 -20.28
C PHE A 198 1.96 -2.88 -20.91
N ASP A 199 2.11 -2.74 -22.22
CA ASP A 199 1.93 -1.48 -22.93
C ASP A 199 0.46 -1.00 -22.96
N ILE A 200 -0.52 -1.87 -22.67
CA ILE A 200 -1.92 -1.48 -22.43
C ILE A 200 -2.27 -1.47 -20.94
N ALA A 201 -1.62 -2.30 -20.13
CA ALA A 201 -1.81 -2.27 -18.68
C ALA A 201 -1.32 -0.96 -18.08
N PHE A 202 -0.23 -0.40 -18.60
CA PHE A 202 0.38 0.85 -18.18
C PHE A 202 0.60 1.80 -19.38
N PHE A 203 -0.45 1.97 -20.19
CA PHE A 203 -0.42 2.87 -21.34
C PHE A 203 -0.17 4.31 -20.91
N GLY A 204 0.74 4.99 -21.63
CA GLY A 204 1.21 6.32 -21.30
C GLY A 204 2.36 6.35 -20.27
N GLY A 205 2.70 5.21 -19.67
CA GLY A 205 3.87 5.05 -18.81
C GLY A 205 3.91 6.01 -17.62
N ASP A 206 5.11 6.32 -17.12
CA ASP A 206 5.31 7.25 -16.02
C ASP A 206 4.79 8.67 -16.30
N PRO A 207 4.85 9.25 -17.52
CA PRO A 207 4.21 10.53 -17.82
C PRO A 207 2.72 10.59 -17.43
N ASP A 208 1.93 9.55 -17.73
CA ASP A 208 0.50 9.49 -17.43
C ASP A 208 0.18 8.88 -16.05
N ASN A 209 1.16 8.38 -15.32
CA ASN A 209 0.98 7.85 -13.97
C ASN A 209 0.49 8.96 -13.02
N PHE A 210 -0.53 8.68 -12.19
CA PHE A 210 -1.24 9.66 -11.36
C PHE A 210 -1.84 10.84 -12.15
N GLU A 211 -2.15 10.65 -13.43
CA GLU A 211 -2.83 11.67 -14.25
C GLU A 211 -4.23 11.21 -14.64
N TYR A 212 -5.07 12.14 -15.09
CA TYR A 212 -6.35 11.85 -15.72
C TYR A 212 -6.67 12.94 -16.75
N PRO A 213 -7.13 12.62 -17.97
CA PRO A 213 -7.71 11.33 -18.43
C PRO A 213 -6.68 10.20 -18.56
N ARG A 214 -7.11 8.97 -18.20
CA ARG A 214 -6.30 7.75 -18.22
C ARG A 214 -6.88 6.71 -19.18
N PHE A 215 -6.02 5.81 -19.73
CA PHE A 215 -6.41 4.81 -20.75
C PHE A 215 -5.67 3.48 -20.51
N CYS A 216 -5.86 2.86 -19.34
CA CYS A 216 -5.15 1.65 -18.94
C CYS A 216 -6.09 0.46 -18.74
N LEU A 217 -5.69 -0.72 -19.22
CA LEU A 217 -6.26 -2.00 -18.82
C LEU A 217 -5.42 -2.62 -17.70
N ASP A 218 -5.34 -1.94 -16.56
CA ASP A 218 -4.56 -2.40 -15.41
C ASP A 218 -5.33 -3.45 -14.60
N VAL A 219 -5.39 -4.67 -15.13
CA VAL A 219 -6.09 -5.82 -14.55
C VAL A 219 -5.23 -7.07 -14.62
N CYS A 220 -5.31 -7.91 -13.60
CA CYS A 220 -4.71 -9.24 -13.55
C CYS A 220 -5.65 -10.20 -12.82
N PHE A 221 -5.70 -11.44 -13.25
CA PHE A 221 -6.45 -12.47 -12.56
C PHE A 221 -5.52 -13.57 -12.05
N PHE A 222 -5.72 -13.94 -10.79
CA PHE A 222 -5.15 -15.11 -10.16
C PHE A 222 -6.25 -16.09 -9.76
N ARG A 223 -5.89 -17.33 -9.50
CA ARG A 223 -6.78 -18.33 -8.89
C ARG A 223 -6.11 -18.95 -7.68
N ILE A 224 -6.86 -19.07 -6.60
CA ILE A 224 -6.39 -19.79 -5.42
C ILE A 224 -6.78 -21.25 -5.49
N TYR A 225 -5.89 -22.08 -4.93
CA TYR A 225 -6.04 -23.52 -4.86
C TYR A 225 -5.96 -24.02 -3.40
N GLU A 226 -6.76 -25.01 -3.09
CA GLU A 226 -6.70 -25.78 -1.83
C GLU A 226 -6.68 -27.26 -2.19
N ASN A 227 -5.74 -28.00 -1.64
CA ASN A 227 -5.60 -29.46 -1.90
C ASN A 227 -5.55 -29.81 -3.40
N GLY A 228 -4.91 -28.97 -4.21
CA GLY A 228 -4.74 -29.17 -5.65
C GLY A 228 -5.98 -28.91 -6.51
N GLN A 229 -7.06 -28.38 -5.92
CA GLN A 229 -8.28 -27.97 -6.62
C GLN A 229 -8.54 -26.48 -6.44
N PRO A 230 -9.22 -25.82 -7.39
CA PRO A 230 -9.68 -24.44 -7.19
C PRO A 230 -10.45 -24.31 -5.89
N ALA A 231 -10.08 -23.34 -5.07
CA ALA A 231 -10.75 -23.12 -3.79
C ALA A 231 -12.17 -22.58 -4.01
N LYS A 232 -13.04 -22.85 -3.02
CA LYS A 232 -14.43 -22.38 -3.02
C LYS A 232 -14.57 -21.30 -1.93
N PRO A 233 -14.39 -20.02 -2.28
CA PRO A 233 -14.55 -18.94 -1.31
C PRO A 233 -16.00 -18.89 -0.82
N ARG A 234 -16.17 -18.57 0.48
CA ARG A 234 -17.51 -18.41 1.07
C ARG A 234 -18.28 -17.23 0.47
N HIS A 235 -17.55 -16.18 0.09
CA HIS A 235 -18.09 -14.96 -0.48
C HIS A 235 -17.30 -14.60 -1.75
N HIS A 236 -17.99 -14.10 -2.75
CA HIS A 236 -17.44 -13.53 -3.97
C HIS A 236 -18.36 -12.40 -4.44
N LEU A 237 -17.86 -11.55 -5.30
CA LEU A 237 -18.60 -10.45 -5.91
C LEU A 237 -19.12 -10.84 -7.28
N ASN A 238 -20.37 -10.55 -7.54
CA ASN A 238 -20.97 -10.69 -8.87
C ASN A 238 -20.53 -9.55 -9.78
N TRP A 239 -20.64 -9.73 -11.09
CA TRP A 239 -20.23 -8.74 -12.08
C TRP A 239 -21.39 -7.89 -12.55
N ASN A 240 -21.23 -6.56 -12.63
CA ASN A 240 -22.18 -5.66 -13.27
C ASN A 240 -21.76 -5.43 -14.73
N THR A 241 -22.50 -6.00 -15.67
CA THR A 241 -22.24 -5.86 -17.12
C THR A 241 -22.72 -4.52 -17.69
N GLN A 242 -23.53 -3.75 -16.94
CA GLN A 242 -23.99 -2.43 -17.36
C GLN A 242 -23.04 -1.31 -16.93
N GLY A 243 -22.11 -1.63 -15.97
CA GLY A 243 -21.20 -0.66 -15.39
C GLY A 243 -21.91 0.37 -14.53
N THR A 244 -21.32 1.55 -14.42
CA THR A 244 -21.83 2.67 -13.62
C THR A 244 -22.02 3.92 -14.50
N LYS A 245 -22.68 4.94 -13.97
CA LYS A 245 -22.90 6.25 -14.60
C LYS A 245 -22.57 7.38 -13.63
N GLU A 246 -22.44 8.59 -14.15
CA GLU A 246 -22.18 9.78 -13.32
C GLU A 246 -23.28 9.96 -12.26
N GLY A 247 -22.85 10.24 -11.03
CA GLY A 247 -23.71 10.38 -9.85
C GLY A 247 -23.99 9.07 -9.09
N ASP A 248 -23.67 7.90 -9.65
CA ASP A 248 -23.87 6.64 -8.94
C ASP A 248 -22.96 6.54 -7.70
N LEU A 249 -23.55 6.09 -6.58
CA LEU A 249 -22.81 5.75 -5.37
C LEU A 249 -22.02 4.46 -5.57
N THR A 250 -20.74 4.51 -5.25
CA THR A 250 -19.81 3.38 -5.35
C THR A 250 -19.09 3.15 -4.02
N PHE A 251 -18.69 1.91 -3.80
CA PHE A 251 -17.96 1.48 -2.62
C PHE A 251 -16.65 0.82 -3.02
N VAL A 252 -15.59 1.09 -2.25
CA VAL A 252 -14.26 0.48 -2.44
C VAL A 252 -13.90 -0.28 -1.18
N ALA A 253 -13.68 -1.58 -1.29
CA ALA A 253 -13.23 -2.43 -0.19
C ALA A 253 -11.78 -2.86 -0.45
N GLY A 254 -10.84 -2.24 0.24
CA GLY A 254 -9.40 -2.46 -0.01
C GLY A 254 -8.53 -2.29 1.22
N HIS A 255 -7.23 -2.41 0.99
CA HIS A 255 -6.21 -2.37 2.04
C HIS A 255 -5.30 -1.14 1.84
N PRO A 256 -5.78 0.08 2.16
CA PRO A 256 -4.94 1.27 2.07
C PRO A 256 -3.70 1.12 2.94
N GLY A 257 -2.54 1.47 2.39
CA GLY A 257 -1.25 1.23 3.00
C GLY A 257 -1.05 1.99 4.31
N ARG A 258 -0.85 3.29 4.22
CA ARG A 258 -0.64 4.16 5.38
C ARG A 258 -1.05 5.60 5.07
N THR A 259 -1.76 6.24 6.00
CA THR A 259 -1.95 7.69 6.03
C THR A 259 -1.31 8.30 7.26
N SER A 260 -1.16 9.62 7.24
CA SER A 260 -0.60 10.44 8.32
C SER A 260 -1.52 11.63 8.64
N ARG A 261 -2.84 11.43 8.50
CA ARG A 261 -3.85 12.49 8.66
C ARG A 261 -4.01 12.93 10.09
N LEU A 262 -3.78 12.01 11.04
CA LEU A 262 -3.87 12.22 12.48
C LEU A 262 -2.54 12.70 13.10
N PHE A 263 -1.52 12.93 12.29
CA PHE A 263 -0.22 13.41 12.78
C PHE A 263 -0.30 14.86 13.26
N THR A 264 0.49 15.17 14.30
CA THR A 264 0.66 16.53 14.81
C THR A 264 1.36 17.41 13.77
N VAL A 265 1.16 18.70 13.87
CA VAL A 265 1.83 19.68 12.98
C VAL A 265 3.35 19.55 13.02
N ASP A 266 3.94 19.33 14.21
CA ASP A 266 5.39 19.15 14.35
C ASP A 266 5.88 17.85 13.67
N HIS A 267 5.14 16.77 13.72
CA HIS A 267 5.46 15.55 12.99
C HIS A 267 5.34 15.78 11.46
N LEU A 268 4.31 16.49 10.97
CA LEU A 268 4.19 16.84 9.55
C LEU A 268 5.37 17.75 9.09
N LYS A 269 5.83 18.67 9.94
CA LYS A 269 7.04 19.48 9.68
C LYS A 269 8.29 18.60 9.60
N TYR A 270 8.47 17.63 10.50
CA TYR A 270 9.57 16.66 10.39
C TYR A 270 9.52 15.88 9.07
N LEU A 271 8.35 15.39 8.67
CA LEU A 271 8.20 14.71 7.37
C LEU A 271 8.60 15.65 6.21
N ARG A 272 8.08 16.87 6.19
CA ARG A 272 8.33 17.87 5.15
C ARG A 272 9.80 18.28 5.07
N ASP A 273 10.42 18.56 6.21
CA ASP A 273 11.71 19.26 6.25
C ASP A 273 12.91 18.29 6.34
N THR A 274 12.67 17.01 6.72
CA THR A 274 13.75 16.06 6.99
C THR A 274 13.53 14.72 6.29
N SER A 275 12.44 14.03 6.57
CA SER A 275 12.24 12.63 6.13
C SER A 275 12.00 12.52 4.62
N LEU A 276 11.08 13.33 4.08
CA LEU A 276 10.76 13.32 2.64
C LEU A 276 11.91 13.83 1.77
N PRO A 277 12.63 14.91 2.09
CA PRO A 277 13.81 15.30 1.33
C PRO A 277 14.87 14.21 1.21
N PHE A 278 15.16 13.48 2.31
CA PHE A 278 16.07 12.34 2.29
C PHE A 278 15.54 11.21 1.36
N LEU A 279 14.27 10.86 1.49
CA LEU A 279 13.66 9.81 0.69
C LEU A 279 13.60 10.16 -0.81
N LEU A 280 13.23 11.39 -1.14
CA LEU A 280 13.17 11.86 -2.53
C LEU A 280 14.55 11.88 -3.20
N ASP A 281 15.60 12.26 -2.46
CA ASP A 281 16.96 12.22 -2.94
C ASP A 281 17.41 10.78 -3.24
N LEU A 282 17.11 9.83 -2.34
CA LEU A 282 17.36 8.41 -2.55
C LEU A 282 16.62 7.87 -3.78
N LEU A 283 15.32 8.15 -3.91
CA LEU A 283 14.49 7.64 -5.02
C LEU A 283 14.98 8.16 -6.38
N LYS A 284 15.36 9.44 -6.47
CA LYS A 284 15.95 10.02 -7.68
C LYS A 284 17.27 9.37 -8.05
N ASP A 285 18.12 9.10 -7.07
CA ASP A 285 19.41 8.42 -7.26
C ASP A 285 19.20 6.99 -7.80
N ARG A 286 18.23 6.25 -7.24
CA ARG A 286 17.88 4.90 -7.70
C ARG A 286 17.30 4.87 -9.10
N GLU A 287 16.37 5.75 -9.40
CA GLU A 287 15.80 5.90 -10.75
C GLU A 287 16.89 6.17 -11.77
N ALA A 288 17.76 7.15 -11.51
CA ALA A 288 18.86 7.50 -12.43
C ALA A 288 19.80 6.31 -12.68
N PHE A 289 20.17 5.58 -11.62
CA PHE A 289 20.96 4.36 -11.73
C PHE A 289 20.31 3.31 -12.62
N LEU A 290 19.02 3.01 -12.40
CA LEU A 290 18.31 1.96 -13.12
C LEU A 290 18.10 2.32 -14.60
N LEU A 291 17.83 3.60 -14.91
CA LEU A 291 17.76 4.09 -16.29
C LEU A 291 19.09 3.89 -17.04
N GLU A 292 20.22 4.19 -16.39
CA GLU A 292 21.54 3.95 -17.01
C GLU A 292 21.87 2.46 -17.11
N TYR A 293 21.54 1.66 -16.09
CA TYR A 293 21.73 0.21 -16.13
C TYR A 293 20.93 -0.45 -17.26
N ALA A 294 19.68 -0.08 -17.45
CA ALA A 294 18.80 -0.61 -18.48
C ALA A 294 19.34 -0.34 -19.91
N LYS A 295 19.99 0.81 -20.16
CA LYS A 295 20.61 1.15 -21.44
C LYS A 295 21.76 0.22 -21.84
N THR A 296 22.34 -0.52 -20.90
CA THR A 296 23.52 -1.35 -21.14
C THR A 296 23.19 -2.73 -21.75
N GLY A 297 21.89 -3.06 -21.96
CA GLY A 297 21.47 -4.28 -22.64
C GLY A 297 20.00 -4.64 -22.41
N GLU A 298 19.38 -5.27 -23.40
CA GLU A 298 17.94 -5.64 -23.34
C GLU A 298 17.59 -6.53 -22.14
N GLU A 299 18.44 -7.53 -21.86
CA GLU A 299 18.21 -8.42 -20.71
C GLU A 299 18.35 -7.68 -19.38
N LYS A 300 19.26 -6.71 -19.29
CA LYS A 300 19.40 -5.86 -18.12
C LYS A 300 18.18 -4.95 -17.91
N ALA A 301 17.66 -4.40 -19.01
CA ALA A 301 16.41 -3.65 -19.01
C ALA A 301 15.24 -4.52 -18.52
N ARG A 302 15.12 -5.76 -19.02
CA ARG A 302 14.11 -6.72 -18.59
C ARG A 302 14.22 -7.02 -17.08
N GLN A 303 15.42 -7.32 -16.59
CA GLN A 303 15.67 -7.68 -15.19
C GLN A 303 15.40 -6.54 -14.21
N SER A 304 15.61 -5.28 -14.62
CA SER A 304 15.45 -4.10 -13.77
C SER A 304 14.11 -3.38 -13.95
N LYS A 305 13.22 -3.87 -14.82
CA LYS A 305 12.00 -3.15 -15.22
C LYS A 305 11.03 -2.92 -14.04
N GLU A 306 10.82 -3.93 -13.21
CA GLU A 306 9.92 -3.84 -12.05
C GLU A 306 10.50 -2.90 -10.98
N ASP A 307 11.80 -3.01 -10.68
CA ASP A 307 12.48 -2.10 -9.74
C ASP A 307 12.37 -0.64 -10.24
N LEU A 308 12.61 -0.39 -11.54
CA LEU A 308 12.49 0.95 -12.13
C LEU A 308 11.07 1.51 -11.99
N PHE A 309 10.05 0.73 -12.36
CA PHE A 309 8.65 1.11 -12.19
C PHE A 309 8.34 1.46 -10.73
N SER A 310 8.77 0.62 -9.79
CA SER A 310 8.55 0.83 -8.35
C SER A 310 9.17 2.13 -7.84
N TYR A 311 10.41 2.45 -8.26
CA TYR A 311 11.07 3.70 -7.87
C TYR A 311 10.42 4.93 -8.50
N GLN A 312 10.06 4.90 -9.79
CA GLN A 312 9.36 5.99 -10.48
C GLN A 312 8.00 6.27 -9.84
N ASN A 313 7.19 5.22 -9.64
CA ASN A 313 5.90 5.34 -8.95
C ASN A 313 6.04 5.93 -7.54
N SER A 314 7.00 5.43 -6.75
CA SER A 314 7.28 5.93 -5.41
C SER A 314 7.75 7.39 -5.42
N LEU A 315 8.63 7.75 -6.35
CA LEU A 315 9.14 9.11 -6.51
C LEU A 315 8.01 10.10 -6.78
N LYS A 316 7.14 9.80 -7.76
CA LYS A 316 6.02 10.66 -8.14
C LYS A 316 5.00 10.80 -6.99
N ALA A 317 4.63 9.69 -6.35
CA ALA A 317 3.72 9.70 -5.20
C ALA A 317 4.28 10.53 -4.04
N ARG A 318 5.55 10.32 -3.65
CA ARG A 318 6.18 11.06 -2.55
C ARG A 318 6.41 12.53 -2.89
N MET A 319 6.72 12.84 -4.15
CA MET A 319 6.86 14.23 -4.60
C MET A 319 5.53 14.98 -4.52
N GLY A 320 4.41 14.35 -4.91
CA GLY A 320 3.07 14.95 -4.79
C GLY A 320 2.71 15.24 -3.34
N GLY A 321 2.88 14.26 -2.44
CA GLY A 321 2.68 14.46 -1.00
C GLY A 321 3.59 15.54 -0.41
N TYR A 322 4.87 15.57 -0.80
CA TYR A 322 5.82 16.61 -0.39
C TYR A 322 5.39 18.00 -0.85
N THR A 323 4.95 18.12 -2.11
CA THR A 323 4.42 19.39 -2.65
C THR A 323 3.20 19.85 -1.87
N GLY A 324 2.29 18.95 -1.53
CA GLY A 324 1.13 19.24 -0.68
C GLY A 324 1.52 19.75 0.70
N LEU A 325 2.49 19.10 1.39
CA LEU A 325 3.00 19.57 2.69
C LEU A 325 3.75 20.91 2.60
N LYS A 326 4.20 21.30 1.42
CA LYS A 326 4.81 22.64 1.18
C LYS A 326 3.78 23.73 0.89
N SER A 327 2.50 23.37 0.63
CA SER A 327 1.45 24.37 0.46
C SER A 327 1.22 25.14 1.77
N PRO A 328 1.36 26.47 1.78
CA PRO A 328 1.10 27.28 2.95
C PRO A 328 -0.36 27.16 3.41
N GLU A 329 -1.32 27.08 2.48
CA GLU A 329 -2.75 26.96 2.76
C GLU A 329 -3.07 25.64 3.45
N PHE A 330 -2.51 24.54 2.96
CA PHE A 330 -2.67 23.22 3.55
C PHE A 330 -2.11 23.18 4.98
N MET A 331 -0.88 23.62 5.17
CA MET A 331 -0.25 23.63 6.49
C MET A 331 -0.96 24.59 7.46
N ALA A 332 -1.40 25.76 7.01
CA ALA A 332 -2.20 26.68 7.84
C ALA A 332 -3.53 26.04 8.28
N SER A 333 -4.18 25.25 7.42
CA SER A 333 -5.40 24.52 7.78
C SER A 333 -5.14 23.48 8.88
N LYS A 334 -4.02 22.74 8.81
CA LYS A 334 -3.60 21.79 9.84
C LYS A 334 -3.25 22.49 11.16
N GLU A 335 -2.52 23.60 11.10
CA GLU A 335 -2.17 24.41 12.27
C GLU A 335 -3.43 24.96 12.96
N ALA A 336 -4.38 25.47 12.19
CA ALA A 336 -5.65 25.98 12.74
C ALA A 336 -6.47 24.86 13.37
N ALA A 337 -6.58 23.69 12.72
CA ALA A 337 -7.31 22.54 13.27
C ALA A 337 -6.67 22.02 14.57
N GLU A 338 -5.34 21.87 14.60
CA GLU A 338 -4.63 21.47 15.82
C GLU A 338 -4.79 22.51 16.95
N ALA A 339 -4.64 23.79 16.65
CA ALA A 339 -4.80 24.86 17.63
C ALA A 339 -6.21 24.89 18.24
N ALA A 340 -7.25 24.71 17.40
CA ALA A 340 -8.64 24.62 17.88
C ALA A 340 -8.86 23.40 18.78
N PHE A 341 -8.32 22.25 18.43
CA PHE A 341 -8.41 21.03 19.21
C PHE A 341 -7.69 21.17 20.55
N ARG A 342 -6.48 21.69 20.57
CA ARG A 342 -5.70 21.96 21.79
C ARG A 342 -6.40 22.96 22.71
N LYS A 343 -6.98 24.03 22.14
CA LYS A 343 -7.77 25.01 22.91
C LYS A 343 -8.96 24.35 23.64
N THR A 344 -9.64 23.41 22.99
CA THR A 344 -10.72 22.65 23.63
C THR A 344 -10.21 21.84 24.81
N ILE A 345 -9.06 21.18 24.67
CA ILE A 345 -8.42 20.40 25.75
C ILE A 345 -7.98 21.34 26.89
N GLU A 346 -7.38 22.46 26.60
CA GLU A 346 -6.89 23.44 27.58
C GLU A 346 -8.01 24.11 28.38
N SER A 347 -9.24 24.14 27.83
CA SER A 347 -10.41 24.71 28.52
C SER A 347 -11.00 23.79 29.62
N ASP A 348 -10.62 22.51 29.65
CA ASP A 348 -11.00 21.52 30.66
C ASP A 348 -9.75 21.12 31.46
N ALA A 349 -9.72 21.41 32.77
CA ALA A 349 -8.56 21.15 33.62
C ALA A 349 -8.16 19.66 33.66
N SER A 350 -9.13 18.74 33.62
CA SER A 350 -8.87 17.29 33.62
C SER A 350 -8.29 16.82 32.30
N MET A 351 -8.75 17.38 31.18
CA MET A 351 -8.19 17.07 29.85
C MET A 351 -6.81 17.68 29.70
N LYS A 352 -6.59 18.91 30.17
CA LYS A 352 -5.27 19.56 30.12
C LYS A 352 -4.23 18.76 30.90
N GLU A 353 -4.56 18.28 32.11
CA GLU A 353 -3.68 17.43 32.90
C GLU A 353 -3.39 16.10 32.19
N ALA A 354 -4.42 15.45 31.63
CA ALA A 354 -4.30 14.13 31.01
C ALA A 354 -3.59 14.17 29.65
N TYR A 355 -3.74 15.24 28.84
CA TYR A 355 -3.39 15.23 27.42
C TYR A 355 -2.51 16.41 26.98
N GLY A 356 -2.41 17.50 27.76
CA GLY A 356 -1.87 18.79 27.30
C GLY A 356 -0.40 18.77 26.85
N ASP A 357 0.44 17.90 27.41
CA ASP A 357 1.86 17.80 27.07
C ASP A 357 2.17 16.80 25.92
N ALA A 358 1.16 16.11 25.39
CA ALA A 358 1.36 15.08 24.36
C ALA A 358 2.06 15.60 23.10
N TRP A 359 1.67 16.79 22.61
CA TRP A 359 2.25 17.40 21.42
C TRP A 359 3.73 17.73 21.58
N SER A 360 4.13 18.32 22.72
CA SER A 360 5.52 18.66 22.97
C SER A 360 6.42 17.42 23.11
N LYS A 361 5.89 16.32 23.63
CA LYS A 361 6.62 15.05 23.70
C LYS A 361 6.83 14.45 22.30
N ILE A 362 5.81 14.48 21.45
CA ILE A 362 5.95 14.04 20.04
C ILE A 362 6.99 14.92 19.33
N ALA A 363 6.89 16.25 19.45
CA ALA A 363 7.86 17.16 18.85
C ALA A 363 9.32 16.86 19.27
N ALA A 364 9.53 16.51 20.55
CA ALA A 364 10.84 16.10 21.06
C ALA A 364 11.32 14.77 20.45
N ALA A 365 10.42 13.81 20.24
CA ALA A 365 10.73 12.54 19.60
C ALA A 365 11.15 12.73 18.14
N GLU A 366 10.51 13.66 17.40
CA GLU A 366 10.88 13.96 16.01
C GLU A 366 12.30 14.55 15.87
N ILE A 367 12.75 15.28 16.87
CA ILE A 367 14.15 15.75 16.89
C ILE A 367 15.14 14.58 17.01
N VAL A 368 14.80 13.56 17.79
CA VAL A 368 15.60 12.34 17.90
C VAL A 368 15.54 11.53 16.60
N ALA A 369 14.35 11.41 16.03
CA ALA A 369 14.12 10.75 14.74
C ALA A 369 14.98 11.35 13.63
N ALA A 370 15.05 12.70 13.55
CA ALA A 370 15.86 13.41 12.57
C ALA A 370 17.36 13.09 12.69
N LYS A 371 17.88 13.03 13.93
CA LYS A 371 19.30 12.73 14.18
C LYS A 371 19.70 11.30 13.78
N SER A 372 18.81 10.34 13.93
CA SER A 372 19.08 8.92 13.65
C SER A 372 18.70 8.50 12.23
N LEU A 373 18.04 9.36 11.44
CA LEU A 373 17.41 9.04 10.14
C LEU A 373 18.36 8.31 9.19
N VAL A 374 19.51 8.90 8.93
CA VAL A 374 20.49 8.37 7.95
C VAL A 374 20.98 7.00 8.40
N LYS A 375 21.46 6.90 9.64
CA LYS A 375 22.00 5.65 10.19
C LYS A 375 20.95 4.54 10.20
N TYR A 376 19.73 4.83 10.67
CA TYR A 376 18.63 3.88 10.71
C TYR A 376 18.29 3.34 9.31
N ASN A 377 18.20 4.22 8.31
CA ASN A 377 17.86 3.82 6.95
C ASN A 377 18.98 2.98 6.30
N PHE A 378 20.25 3.36 6.44
CA PHE A 378 21.33 2.63 5.78
C PHE A 378 21.61 1.26 6.39
N ILE A 379 21.62 1.12 7.71
CA ILE A 379 22.04 -0.13 8.35
C ILE A 379 20.87 -0.98 8.85
N GLU A 380 19.85 -0.40 9.49
CA GLU A 380 18.71 -1.20 9.96
C GLU A 380 17.72 -1.49 8.83
N ARG A 381 17.34 -0.52 8.03
CA ARG A 381 16.49 -0.76 6.86
C ARG A 381 17.25 -1.37 5.68
N GLY A 382 18.57 -1.35 5.70
CA GLY A 382 19.41 -2.00 4.70
C GLY A 382 19.60 -1.23 3.40
N LEU A 383 19.20 0.06 3.33
CA LEU A 383 19.32 0.86 2.10
C LEU A 383 20.78 1.09 1.65
N GLY A 384 21.77 0.86 2.54
CA GLY A 384 23.20 0.85 2.20
C GLY A 384 23.64 -0.42 1.47
N PHE A 385 22.82 -1.46 1.48
CA PHE A 385 23.09 -2.78 0.91
C PHE A 385 21.92 -3.22 0.04
N GLU A 386 21.59 -2.48 -0.99
CA GLU A 386 20.49 -2.84 -1.90
C GLU A 386 20.84 -4.08 -2.70
N SER A 387 20.41 -5.22 -2.18
CA SER A 387 20.69 -6.54 -2.71
C SER A 387 19.71 -7.55 -2.12
N THR A 388 19.13 -8.37 -2.96
CA THR A 388 18.30 -9.52 -2.53
C THR A 388 19.12 -10.47 -1.68
N LEU A 389 20.37 -10.73 -2.07
CA LEU A 389 21.29 -11.60 -1.33
C LEU A 389 21.60 -11.06 0.07
N PHE A 390 21.81 -9.75 0.23
CA PHE A 390 22.02 -9.16 1.55
C PHE A 390 20.77 -9.25 2.44
N SER A 391 19.59 -9.00 1.86
CA SER A 391 18.31 -9.12 2.59
C SER A 391 18.08 -10.54 3.09
N LEU A 392 18.34 -11.55 2.26
CA LEU A 392 18.28 -12.97 2.64
C LEU A 392 19.30 -13.31 3.74
N ALA A 393 20.56 -12.84 3.62
CA ALA A 393 21.59 -13.05 4.62
C ALA A 393 21.21 -12.46 5.97
N LYS A 394 20.76 -11.20 5.99
CA LYS A 394 20.29 -10.52 7.20
C LYS A 394 19.14 -11.27 7.86
N THR A 395 18.19 -11.74 7.04
CA THR A 395 17.05 -12.53 7.52
C THR A 395 17.48 -13.85 8.12
N LEU A 396 18.39 -14.59 7.49
CA LEU A 396 18.93 -15.86 8.00
C LEU A 396 19.67 -15.67 9.34
N VAL A 397 20.55 -14.66 9.43
CA VAL A 397 21.27 -14.31 10.66
C VAL A 397 20.30 -14.01 11.80
N ARG A 398 19.30 -13.19 11.54
CA ARG A 398 18.29 -12.84 12.54
C ARG A 398 17.37 -14.00 12.88
N HIS A 399 16.91 -14.76 11.89
CA HIS A 399 16.06 -15.93 12.10
C HIS A 399 16.68 -16.90 13.09
N SER A 400 17.96 -17.22 12.91
CA SER A 400 18.69 -18.12 13.81
C SER A 400 18.66 -17.68 15.28
N ALA A 401 18.80 -16.39 15.54
CA ALA A 401 18.77 -15.84 16.90
C ALA A 401 17.33 -15.69 17.44
N GLU A 402 16.42 -15.17 16.62
CA GLU A 402 15.07 -14.79 17.07
C GLU A 402 14.18 -16.00 17.36
N VAL A 403 14.20 -17.06 16.52
CA VAL A 403 13.32 -18.23 16.73
C VAL A 403 13.63 -19.02 18.01
N ARG A 404 14.80 -18.79 18.61
CA ARG A 404 15.23 -19.39 19.88
C ARG A 404 14.81 -18.60 21.12
N LYS A 405 14.29 -17.37 20.92
CA LYS A 405 13.73 -16.55 22.00
C LYS A 405 12.26 -16.92 22.26
N PRO A 406 11.72 -16.62 23.45
CA PRO A 406 10.28 -16.60 23.67
C PRO A 406 9.58 -15.72 22.63
N ASN A 407 8.37 -16.09 22.18
CA ASN A 407 7.66 -15.37 21.12
C ASN A 407 7.45 -13.88 21.40
N SER A 408 7.20 -13.51 22.67
CA SER A 408 7.07 -12.13 23.14
C SER A 408 8.31 -11.27 22.93
N ASP A 409 9.50 -11.88 22.98
CA ASP A 409 10.81 -11.20 23.00
C ASP A 409 11.42 -11.11 21.59
N ARG A 410 10.75 -11.72 20.61
CA ARG A 410 11.20 -11.70 19.22
C ARG A 410 10.90 -10.37 18.54
N LEU A 411 11.74 -10.01 17.59
CA LEU A 411 11.41 -8.98 16.64
C LEU A 411 10.10 -9.35 15.92
N ARG A 412 9.25 -8.34 15.65
CA ARG A 412 7.88 -8.54 15.14
C ARG A 412 7.81 -9.47 13.94
N GLU A 413 8.73 -9.31 13.00
CA GLU A 413 8.82 -10.09 11.76
C GLU A 413 9.20 -11.58 11.97
N PHE A 414 9.70 -11.95 13.17
CA PHE A 414 10.06 -13.33 13.53
C PHE A 414 9.09 -13.97 14.54
N ARG A 415 7.98 -13.32 14.85
CA ARG A 415 6.94 -13.89 15.72
C ARG A 415 6.21 -15.03 15.03
N ASP A 416 5.63 -15.92 15.82
CA ASP A 416 4.91 -17.11 15.32
C ASP A 416 3.84 -16.74 14.28
N SER A 417 3.14 -15.59 14.44
CA SER A 417 2.13 -15.09 13.50
C SER A 417 2.69 -14.69 12.12
N ALA A 418 3.95 -14.24 12.05
CA ALA A 418 4.60 -13.80 10.81
C ALA A 418 5.57 -14.84 10.22
N LEU A 419 6.00 -15.84 11.01
CA LEU A 419 7.13 -16.69 10.69
C LEU A 419 6.90 -17.54 9.43
N GLU A 420 5.68 -18.00 9.18
CA GLU A 420 5.36 -18.81 8.00
C GLU A 420 5.47 -17.98 6.72
N SER A 421 4.94 -16.75 6.71
CA SER A 421 5.06 -15.82 5.59
C SER A 421 6.53 -15.43 5.36
N LEU A 422 7.28 -15.15 6.44
CA LEU A 422 8.72 -14.89 6.35
C LEU A 422 9.49 -16.05 5.70
N LYS A 423 9.15 -17.30 6.04
CA LYS A 423 9.79 -18.48 5.46
C LYS A 423 9.40 -18.68 3.99
N MET A 424 8.20 -18.29 3.60
CA MET A 424 7.79 -18.35 2.20
C MET A 424 8.66 -17.42 1.34
N ASP A 425 8.86 -16.18 1.78
CA ASP A 425 9.76 -15.23 1.11
C ASP A 425 11.23 -15.69 1.17
N LEU A 426 11.69 -16.15 2.33
CA LEU A 426 13.07 -16.61 2.55
C LEU A 426 13.44 -17.81 1.66
N PHE A 427 12.48 -18.68 1.36
CA PHE A 427 12.68 -19.89 0.58
C PHE A 427 12.06 -19.81 -0.83
N SER A 428 11.74 -18.59 -1.28
CA SER A 428 11.31 -18.35 -2.66
C SER A 428 12.38 -18.82 -3.65
N ASP A 429 11.95 -19.46 -4.74
CA ASP A 429 12.79 -19.87 -5.85
C ASP A 429 12.84 -18.82 -6.99
N ALA A 430 12.38 -17.60 -6.70
CA ALA A 430 12.48 -16.48 -7.61
C ALA A 430 13.92 -16.26 -8.11
N PRO A 431 14.11 -15.91 -9.40
CA PRO A 431 15.44 -15.77 -9.97
C PRO A 431 16.23 -14.63 -9.32
N ILE A 432 17.51 -14.88 -9.03
CA ILE A 432 18.47 -13.88 -8.54
C ILE A 432 19.56 -13.73 -9.61
N TYR A 433 19.77 -12.52 -10.11
CA TYR A 433 20.68 -12.22 -11.21
C TYR A 433 22.02 -11.66 -10.68
N PRO A 434 23.14 -12.44 -10.68
CA PRO A 434 24.38 -12.01 -10.02
C PRO A 434 24.95 -10.68 -10.52
N GLU A 435 24.91 -10.42 -11.84
CA GLU A 435 25.37 -9.13 -12.40
C GLU A 435 24.53 -7.96 -11.88
N TYR A 436 23.21 -8.15 -11.79
CA TYR A 436 22.30 -7.12 -11.28
C TYR A 436 22.49 -6.89 -9.78
N GLU A 437 22.70 -7.95 -8.99
CA GLU A 437 23.05 -7.85 -7.57
C GLU A 437 24.36 -7.08 -7.36
N VAL A 438 25.41 -7.35 -8.14
CA VAL A 438 26.66 -6.57 -8.09
C VAL A 438 26.42 -5.11 -8.43
N ALA A 439 25.62 -4.81 -9.45
CA ALA A 439 25.34 -3.44 -9.87
C ALA A 439 24.57 -2.66 -8.77
N LYS A 440 23.47 -3.22 -8.24
CA LYS A 440 22.68 -2.63 -7.14
C LYS A 440 23.55 -2.39 -5.90
N LEU A 441 24.29 -3.40 -5.49
CA LEU A 441 25.12 -3.32 -4.28
C LEU A 441 26.26 -2.31 -4.45
N THR A 442 26.91 -2.27 -5.61
CA THR A 442 27.93 -1.25 -5.91
C THR A 442 27.36 0.14 -5.76
N HIS A 443 26.22 0.39 -6.41
CA HIS A 443 25.57 1.69 -6.40
C HIS A 443 25.13 2.10 -4.99
N SER A 444 24.50 1.19 -4.22
CA SER A 444 24.05 1.48 -2.85
C SER A 444 25.21 1.78 -1.89
N LEU A 445 26.33 1.10 -2.01
CA LEU A 445 27.54 1.38 -1.21
C LEU A 445 28.15 2.75 -1.59
N GLN A 446 28.17 3.11 -2.87
CA GLN A 446 28.62 4.44 -3.33
C GLN A 446 27.70 5.54 -2.81
N TYR A 447 26.38 5.35 -2.92
CA TYR A 447 25.41 6.29 -2.39
C TYR A 447 25.56 6.48 -0.89
N TRP A 448 25.69 5.39 -0.12
CA TRP A 448 25.93 5.46 1.32
C TRP A 448 27.21 6.25 1.62
N GLN A 449 28.31 5.94 0.94
CA GLN A 449 29.58 6.67 1.09
C GLN A 449 29.44 8.17 0.83
N SER A 450 28.63 8.57 -0.16
CA SER A 450 28.38 9.98 -0.50
C SER A 450 27.63 10.72 0.64
N LYS A 451 26.82 10.02 1.43
CA LYS A 451 25.98 10.62 2.50
C LYS A 451 26.70 10.70 3.85
N VAL A 452 27.57 9.74 4.18
CA VAL A 452 28.23 9.69 5.50
C VAL A 452 29.72 9.99 5.44
N GLY A 453 30.32 10.01 4.25
CA GLY A 453 31.74 10.17 4.02
C GLY A 453 32.54 8.88 4.24
N ALA A 454 33.75 8.85 3.70
CA ALA A 454 34.63 7.67 3.74
C ALA A 454 35.15 7.30 5.15
N ASN A 455 34.97 8.18 6.11
CA ASN A 455 35.47 7.99 7.50
C ASN A 455 34.45 7.34 8.43
N ASP A 456 33.20 7.11 8.00
CA ASP A 456 32.20 6.42 8.81
C ASP A 456 32.67 4.98 9.17
N GLU A 457 32.65 4.65 10.45
CA GLU A 457 33.23 3.39 10.97
C GLU A 457 32.45 2.15 10.52
N ILE A 458 31.12 2.29 10.34
CA ILE A 458 30.29 1.16 9.89
C ILE A 458 30.50 0.94 8.39
N LEU A 459 30.59 2.03 7.62
CA LEU A 459 30.89 1.95 6.20
C LEU A 459 32.31 1.37 5.95
N LYS A 460 33.33 1.79 6.70
CA LYS A 460 34.66 1.18 6.64
C LYS A 460 34.62 -0.32 6.88
N LYS A 461 33.86 -0.74 7.89
CA LYS A 461 33.66 -2.17 8.18
C LYS A 461 32.94 -2.88 7.02
N ALA A 462 31.94 -2.25 6.43
CA ALA A 462 31.22 -2.78 5.28
C ALA A 462 32.14 -2.95 4.06
N LEU A 463 32.94 -1.95 3.75
CA LEU A 463 33.86 -1.95 2.61
C LEU A 463 35.10 -2.83 2.81
N ALA A 464 35.51 -3.10 4.05
CA ALA A 464 36.69 -3.90 4.38
C ALA A 464 37.95 -3.44 3.62
N GLY A 465 38.15 -2.13 3.47
CA GLY A 465 39.30 -1.52 2.78
C GLY A 465 39.23 -1.57 1.23
N LYS A 466 38.13 -2.01 0.64
CA LYS A 466 37.95 -2.14 -0.81
C LYS A 466 37.11 -0.99 -1.37
N SER A 467 37.18 -0.83 -2.70
CA SER A 467 36.21 0.03 -3.39
C SER A 467 34.80 -0.57 -3.30
N PRO A 468 33.72 0.23 -3.38
CA PRO A 468 32.37 -0.28 -3.46
C PRO A 468 32.16 -1.36 -4.52
N ALA A 469 32.73 -1.17 -5.71
CA ALA A 469 32.62 -2.12 -6.83
C ALA A 469 33.34 -3.46 -6.55
N ASP A 470 34.58 -3.42 -6.01
CA ASP A 470 35.32 -4.63 -5.70
C ASP A 470 34.68 -5.38 -4.51
N ARG A 471 34.16 -4.63 -3.54
CA ARG A 471 33.44 -5.22 -2.41
C ARG A 471 32.15 -5.91 -2.84
N ALA A 472 31.36 -5.27 -3.72
CA ALA A 472 30.14 -5.85 -4.24
C ALA A 472 30.41 -7.16 -5.03
N LYS A 473 31.42 -7.16 -5.89
CA LYS A 473 31.85 -8.37 -6.62
C LYS A 473 32.26 -9.49 -5.68
N GLU A 474 33.06 -9.19 -4.69
CA GLU A 474 33.49 -10.17 -3.67
C GLU A 474 32.31 -10.75 -2.91
N LEU A 475 31.40 -9.90 -2.43
CA LEU A 475 30.24 -10.32 -1.63
C LEU A 475 29.31 -11.23 -2.44
N VAL A 476 29.03 -10.88 -3.69
CA VAL A 476 28.16 -11.69 -4.55
C VAL A 476 28.84 -12.99 -5.02
N ALA A 477 30.13 -12.96 -5.33
CA ALA A 477 30.85 -14.16 -5.77
C ALA A 477 31.13 -15.15 -4.61
N GLY A 478 31.25 -14.65 -3.38
CA GLY A 478 31.57 -15.45 -2.20
C GLY A 478 30.38 -16.02 -1.45
N THR A 479 29.15 -15.87 -1.96
CA THR A 479 27.94 -16.38 -1.29
C THR A 479 27.29 -17.54 -2.04
N LYS A 480 26.69 -18.46 -1.29
CA LYS A 480 25.91 -19.61 -1.83
C LYS A 480 24.41 -19.50 -1.53
N ILE A 481 23.97 -18.42 -0.87
CA ILE A 481 22.59 -18.27 -0.43
C ILE A 481 21.58 -17.98 -1.57
N ALA A 482 22.06 -17.77 -2.80
CA ALA A 482 21.17 -17.79 -3.98
C ALA A 482 20.43 -19.13 -4.11
N ASP A 483 21.06 -20.23 -3.69
CA ASP A 483 20.45 -21.56 -3.70
C ASP A 483 19.48 -21.76 -2.52
N VAL A 484 18.23 -22.16 -2.84
CA VAL A 484 17.16 -22.37 -1.84
C VAL A 484 17.50 -23.49 -0.85
N ALA A 485 18.12 -24.58 -1.31
CA ALA A 485 18.49 -25.68 -0.42
C ALA A 485 19.54 -25.24 0.61
N THR A 486 20.48 -24.38 0.20
CA THR A 486 21.46 -23.74 1.08
C THR A 486 20.77 -22.85 2.11
N ARG A 487 19.82 -22.00 1.71
CA ARG A 487 19.06 -21.16 2.66
C ARG A 487 18.29 -21.99 3.69
N LYS A 488 17.63 -23.06 3.26
CA LYS A 488 16.93 -23.99 4.19
C LYS A 488 17.86 -24.61 5.22
N LYS A 489 19.06 -25.07 4.81
CA LYS A 489 20.07 -25.61 5.73
C LYS A 489 20.54 -24.56 6.74
N ILE A 490 20.86 -23.35 6.26
CA ILE A 490 21.36 -22.26 7.14
C ILE A 490 20.28 -21.83 8.14
N ALA A 491 18.99 -21.82 7.76
CA ALA A 491 17.89 -21.45 8.64
C ALA A 491 17.73 -22.39 9.88
N GLU A 492 18.28 -23.59 9.83
CA GLU A 492 18.23 -24.56 10.94
C GLU A 492 19.41 -24.39 11.91
N LEU A 493 20.48 -23.70 11.48
CA LEU A 493 21.71 -23.56 12.26
C LEU A 493 21.53 -22.64 13.48
N ALA A 494 22.29 -22.92 14.52
CA ALA A 494 22.44 -22.04 15.68
C ALA A 494 23.29 -20.81 15.33
N PRO A 495 23.16 -19.69 16.08
CA PRO A 495 23.97 -18.49 15.84
C PRO A 495 25.47 -18.75 15.80
N GLU A 496 25.98 -19.64 16.68
CA GLU A 496 27.40 -20.02 16.77
C GLU A 496 27.88 -20.83 15.56
N GLU A 497 26.94 -21.54 14.88
CA GLU A 497 27.23 -22.29 13.66
C GLU A 497 27.21 -21.37 12.46
N ILE A 498 26.22 -20.44 12.38
CA ILE A 498 26.17 -19.40 11.33
C ILE A 498 27.42 -18.53 11.35
N ALA A 499 27.93 -18.19 12.53
CA ALA A 499 29.15 -17.39 12.68
C ALA A 499 30.44 -18.07 12.13
N LYS A 500 30.39 -19.38 11.87
CA LYS A 500 31.51 -20.16 11.32
C LYS A 500 31.38 -20.43 9.83
N LEU A 501 30.30 -20.00 9.20
CA LEU A 501 30.07 -20.22 7.76
C LEU A 501 31.07 -19.42 6.92
N ASP A 502 31.65 -20.09 5.94
CA ASP A 502 32.42 -19.44 4.87
C ASP A 502 31.47 -18.96 3.78
N ASP A 503 30.81 -17.83 4.07
CA ASP A 503 29.87 -17.15 3.16
C ASP A 503 29.99 -15.64 3.37
N SER A 504 30.32 -14.94 2.31
CA SER A 504 30.61 -13.49 2.33
C SER A 504 29.42 -12.62 2.72
N MET A 505 28.18 -12.96 2.26
CA MET A 505 26.98 -12.21 2.60
C MET A 505 26.54 -12.45 4.05
N ILE A 506 26.65 -13.68 4.55
CA ILE A 506 26.42 -13.98 5.96
C ILE A 506 27.44 -13.23 6.84
N ALA A 507 28.72 -13.22 6.45
CA ALA A 507 29.78 -12.53 7.18
C ALA A 507 29.52 -11.02 7.30
N ILE A 508 29.11 -10.34 6.22
CA ILE A 508 28.79 -8.90 6.28
C ILE A 508 27.52 -8.64 7.06
N ALA A 509 26.48 -9.48 6.92
CA ALA A 509 25.26 -9.36 7.70
C ALA A 509 25.54 -9.45 9.21
N LEU A 510 26.32 -10.43 9.65
CA LEU A 510 26.79 -10.56 11.05
C LEU A 510 27.58 -9.33 11.51
N ALA A 511 28.49 -8.84 10.65
CA ALA A 511 29.35 -7.71 10.98
C ALA A 511 28.56 -6.42 11.25
N ILE A 512 27.40 -6.25 10.63
CA ILE A 512 26.56 -5.05 10.73
C ILE A 512 25.42 -5.21 11.77
N ASP A 513 24.95 -6.45 12.04
CA ASP A 513 23.71 -6.70 12.79
C ASP A 513 23.69 -6.08 14.19
N SER A 514 24.79 -6.10 14.92
CA SER A 514 24.86 -5.49 16.26
C SER A 514 24.60 -3.97 16.22
N ALA A 515 25.20 -3.25 15.26
CA ALA A 515 24.99 -1.82 15.09
C ALA A 515 23.57 -1.51 14.57
N ALA A 516 23.05 -2.36 13.69
CA ALA A 516 21.70 -2.25 13.17
C ALA A 516 20.64 -2.45 14.27
N ARG A 517 20.81 -3.46 15.11
CA ARG A 517 19.94 -3.69 16.30
C ARG A 517 20.00 -2.53 17.29
N ALA A 518 21.17 -1.98 17.56
CA ALA A 518 21.31 -0.87 18.47
C ALA A 518 20.51 0.36 18.00
N VAL A 519 20.66 0.74 16.73
CA VAL A 519 19.91 1.90 16.18
C VAL A 519 18.41 1.62 16.09
N ARG A 520 18.01 0.36 15.93
CA ARG A 520 16.60 -0.06 16.01
C ARG A 520 16.05 0.13 17.42
N VAL A 521 16.76 -0.33 18.45
CA VAL A 521 16.36 -0.16 19.85
C VAL A 521 16.24 1.32 20.19
N ASP A 522 17.24 2.15 19.80
CA ASP A 522 17.15 3.59 20.00
C ASP A 522 15.90 4.19 19.35
N ARG A 523 15.57 3.77 18.13
CA ARG A 523 14.36 4.21 17.43
C ARG A 523 13.08 3.76 18.13
N GLU A 524 13.02 2.50 18.56
CA GLU A 524 11.86 1.94 19.25
C GLU A 524 11.63 2.60 20.61
N ASP A 525 12.66 2.89 21.38
CA ASP A 525 12.56 3.40 22.75
C ASP A 525 12.40 4.93 22.81
N TYR A 526 13.13 5.66 21.97
CA TYR A 526 13.17 7.13 22.06
C TYR A 526 12.32 7.86 21.01
N VAL A 527 11.74 7.14 20.08
CA VAL A 527 10.83 7.71 19.08
C VAL A 527 9.48 7.00 19.12
N GLU A 528 9.42 5.74 18.69
CA GLU A 528 8.14 5.02 18.49
C GLU A 528 7.36 4.81 19.79
N ALA A 529 8.03 4.55 20.90
CA ALA A 529 7.39 4.42 22.21
C ALA A 529 6.73 5.74 22.65
N ILE A 530 7.44 6.85 22.47
CA ILE A 530 6.94 8.19 22.81
C ILE A 530 5.80 8.59 21.90
N GLU A 531 5.94 8.38 20.57
CA GLU A 531 4.87 8.61 19.61
C GLU A 531 3.62 7.82 19.96
N THR A 532 3.73 6.50 20.14
CA THR A 532 2.61 5.61 20.43
C THR A 532 1.90 6.00 21.73
N ALA A 533 2.65 6.32 22.79
CA ALA A 533 2.08 6.73 24.07
C ALA A 533 1.29 8.04 23.94
N ASN A 534 1.84 9.04 23.26
CA ASN A 534 1.24 10.37 23.21
C ASN A 534 0.17 10.48 22.12
N TYR A 535 0.30 9.80 20.97
CA TYR A 535 -0.81 9.67 20.01
C TYR A 535 -2.00 8.93 20.59
N SER A 536 -1.79 7.90 21.41
CA SER A 536 -2.87 7.23 22.14
C SER A 536 -3.64 8.21 23.03
N ARG A 537 -2.95 9.13 23.72
CA ARG A 537 -3.55 10.18 24.55
C ARG A 537 -4.33 11.18 23.69
N ILE A 538 -3.80 11.61 22.55
CA ILE A 538 -4.48 12.48 21.58
C ILE A 538 -5.75 11.80 21.05
N ALA A 539 -5.67 10.49 20.71
CA ALA A 539 -6.82 9.72 20.26
C ALA A 539 -7.93 9.63 21.33
N GLN A 540 -7.56 9.39 22.60
CA GLN A 540 -8.51 9.38 23.72
C GLN A 540 -9.19 10.74 23.92
N ALA A 541 -8.44 11.84 23.80
CA ALA A 541 -9.01 13.18 23.82
C ALA A 541 -10.01 13.39 22.67
N ASN A 542 -9.67 12.91 21.46
CA ASN A 542 -10.54 12.99 20.28
C ASN A 542 -11.85 12.19 20.49
N PHE A 543 -11.76 10.96 21.02
CA PHE A 543 -12.94 10.15 21.35
C PHE A 543 -13.82 10.83 22.41
N ARG A 544 -13.21 11.46 23.42
CA ARG A 544 -13.96 12.18 24.46
C ARG A 544 -14.71 13.39 23.89
N ILE A 545 -14.15 14.07 22.88
CA ILE A 545 -14.75 15.27 22.26
C ILE A 545 -15.75 14.91 21.15
N LYS A 546 -15.39 13.97 20.26
CA LYS A 546 -16.14 13.67 19.01
C LYS A 546 -16.88 12.33 19.04
N GLY A 547 -16.69 11.53 20.10
CA GLY A 547 -17.21 10.15 20.12
C GLY A 547 -16.44 9.22 19.17
N GLU A 548 -17.05 8.08 18.84
CA GLU A 548 -16.46 7.05 18.00
C GLU A 548 -16.68 7.26 16.47
N SER A 549 -17.31 8.37 16.08
CA SER A 549 -17.59 8.69 14.67
C SER A 549 -16.37 9.28 13.94
N VAL A 550 -15.20 8.69 14.16
CA VAL A 550 -13.95 9.04 13.51
C VAL A 550 -13.34 7.77 12.92
N TYR A 551 -12.63 7.90 11.79
CA TYR A 551 -11.89 6.79 11.21
C TYR A 551 -10.40 6.87 11.61
N PRO A 552 -9.68 5.74 11.72
CA PRO A 552 -8.24 5.74 12.00
C PRO A 552 -7.43 5.94 10.71
N ASP A 553 -6.18 6.37 10.86
CA ASP A 553 -5.23 6.30 9.76
C ASP A 553 -5.15 4.88 9.17
N ALA A 554 -4.84 4.78 7.89
CA ALA A 554 -4.67 3.52 7.21
C ALA A 554 -3.45 2.74 7.74
N THR A 555 -3.57 1.42 7.80
CA THR A 555 -2.59 0.51 8.41
C THR A 555 -2.41 -0.79 7.62
N PHE A 556 -2.70 -0.76 6.32
CA PHE A 556 -2.73 -1.91 5.43
C PHE A 556 -3.69 -3.01 5.92
N THR A 557 -4.80 -2.59 6.49
CA THR A 557 -5.93 -3.46 6.88
C THR A 557 -7.16 -3.11 6.07
N LEU A 558 -8.11 -4.05 5.99
CA LEU A 558 -9.31 -3.87 5.19
C LEU A 558 -10.12 -2.65 5.65
N ARG A 559 -10.47 -1.80 4.70
CA ARG A 559 -11.26 -0.59 4.86
C ARG A 559 -12.35 -0.48 3.82
N LEU A 560 -13.41 0.23 4.16
CA LEU A 560 -14.46 0.66 3.26
C LEU A 560 -14.33 2.16 3.03
N ALA A 561 -14.21 2.56 1.76
CA ALA A 561 -14.43 3.94 1.32
C ALA A 561 -15.66 3.97 0.41
N PHE A 562 -16.35 5.11 0.35
CA PHE A 562 -17.50 5.30 -0.54
C PHE A 562 -17.46 6.71 -1.13
N GLY A 563 -18.12 6.87 -2.26
CA GLY A 563 -18.14 8.12 -3.00
C GLY A 563 -18.99 7.97 -4.26
N THR A 564 -19.03 9.01 -5.07
CA THR A 564 -19.82 9.01 -6.30
C THR A 564 -18.94 9.11 -7.54
N VAL A 565 -19.38 8.53 -8.64
CA VAL A 565 -18.75 8.74 -9.95
C VAL A 565 -18.96 10.19 -10.35
N LYS A 566 -17.87 10.94 -10.49
CA LYS A 566 -17.96 12.40 -10.70
C LYS A 566 -16.70 12.94 -11.37
N GLY A 567 -16.90 13.72 -12.43
CA GLY A 567 -15.87 14.56 -13.00
C GLY A 567 -15.42 15.67 -12.06
N TYR A 568 -14.52 16.53 -12.51
CA TYR A 568 -14.06 17.71 -11.76
C TYR A 568 -13.67 18.85 -12.70
N GLN A 569 -13.48 20.03 -12.14
CA GLN A 569 -12.97 21.17 -12.88
C GLN A 569 -11.53 21.45 -12.44
N GLU A 570 -10.61 21.44 -13.40
CA GLU A 570 -9.22 21.80 -13.17
C GLU A 570 -9.07 23.26 -12.75
N LEU A 571 -7.95 23.60 -12.13
CA LEU A 571 -7.64 24.96 -11.69
C LEU A 571 -7.59 25.97 -12.84
N ASP A 572 -7.32 25.52 -14.06
CA ASP A 572 -7.34 26.33 -15.29
C ASP A 572 -8.74 26.48 -15.92
N GLY A 573 -9.77 25.92 -15.29
CA GLY A 573 -11.16 25.99 -15.70
C GLY A 573 -11.63 24.89 -16.66
N ARG A 574 -10.75 23.96 -17.08
CA ARG A 574 -11.14 22.81 -17.91
C ARG A 574 -12.03 21.85 -17.13
N ASN A 575 -13.15 21.45 -17.74
CA ASN A 575 -14.00 20.40 -17.21
C ASN A 575 -13.45 19.03 -17.62
N ILE A 576 -13.22 18.17 -16.65
CA ILE A 576 -12.73 16.80 -16.83
C ILE A 576 -13.92 15.84 -16.66
N PRO A 577 -14.31 15.13 -17.72
CA PRO A 577 -15.42 14.19 -17.65
C PRO A 577 -15.08 12.95 -16.82
N PRO A 578 -16.10 12.27 -16.24
CA PRO A 578 -15.84 11.13 -15.38
C PRO A 578 -15.39 9.85 -16.11
N TYR A 579 -15.48 9.79 -17.44
CA TYR A 579 -15.15 8.61 -18.23
C TYR A 579 -14.18 8.90 -19.37
N THR A 580 -13.29 7.95 -19.62
CA THR A 580 -12.59 7.77 -20.90
C THR A 580 -13.23 6.61 -21.67
N THR A 581 -12.83 6.39 -22.92
CA THR A 581 -13.33 5.28 -23.75
C THR A 581 -12.16 4.50 -24.38
N ILE A 582 -12.42 3.27 -24.79
CA ILE A 582 -11.45 2.46 -25.56
C ILE A 582 -10.99 3.21 -26.81
N GLY A 583 -11.91 3.93 -27.49
CA GLY A 583 -11.56 4.75 -28.65
C GLY A 583 -10.63 5.91 -28.33
N GLY A 584 -10.72 6.45 -27.12
CA GLY A 584 -9.83 7.49 -26.62
C GLY A 584 -8.37 7.06 -26.53
N THR A 585 -8.09 5.79 -26.26
CA THR A 585 -6.72 5.22 -26.25
C THR A 585 -6.07 5.37 -27.63
N PHE A 586 -6.78 5.00 -28.72
CA PHE A 586 -6.28 5.14 -30.08
C PHE A 586 -6.10 6.60 -30.51
N ALA A 587 -6.98 7.50 -30.03
CA ALA A 587 -6.81 8.92 -30.30
C ALA A 587 -5.56 9.47 -29.60
N ARG A 588 -5.26 9.01 -28.36
CA ARG A 588 -4.07 9.40 -27.61
C ARG A 588 -2.79 8.83 -28.25
N GLU A 589 -2.81 7.58 -28.69
CA GLU A 589 -1.72 7.01 -29.48
C GLU A 589 -1.41 7.85 -30.73
N GLN A 590 -2.44 8.22 -31.49
CA GLN A 590 -2.29 9.05 -32.69
C GLN A 590 -1.72 10.43 -32.32
N ALA A 591 -2.17 11.05 -31.24
CA ALA A 591 -1.68 12.36 -30.78
C ALA A 591 -0.21 12.33 -30.38
N HIS A 592 0.33 11.17 -30.00
CA HIS A 592 1.73 10.94 -29.65
C HIS A 592 2.51 10.18 -30.73
N GLU A 593 1.97 10.09 -31.98
CA GLU A 593 2.62 9.46 -33.11
C GLU A 593 3.06 8.00 -32.85
N ALA A 594 2.31 7.27 -32.01
CA ALA A 594 2.60 5.92 -31.54
C ALA A 594 4.04 5.73 -30.97
N GLN A 595 4.62 6.81 -30.44
CA GLN A 595 5.92 6.71 -29.76
C GLN A 595 5.74 6.17 -28.33
N GLU A 596 6.66 5.30 -27.89
CA GLU A 596 6.66 4.84 -26.50
C GLU A 596 6.70 6.02 -25.51
N PRO A 597 5.94 5.98 -24.46
CA PRO A 597 5.11 4.87 -23.94
C PRO A 597 3.63 4.89 -24.41
N TYR A 598 3.32 5.50 -25.56
CA TYR A 598 1.96 5.65 -26.09
C TYR A 598 1.69 4.71 -27.29
N ALA A 599 2.48 3.68 -27.48
CA ALA A 599 2.23 2.64 -28.49
C ALA A 599 1.25 1.59 -27.96
N ILE A 600 0.16 1.33 -28.69
CA ILE A 600 -0.83 0.31 -28.32
C ILE A 600 -0.33 -1.06 -28.84
N PRO A 601 -0.50 -2.17 -28.06
CA PRO A 601 -0.15 -3.50 -28.52
C PRO A 601 -0.84 -3.90 -29.83
N LYS A 602 -0.14 -4.68 -30.65
CA LYS A 602 -0.66 -5.19 -31.93
C LYS A 602 -1.98 -5.94 -31.80
N SER A 603 -2.19 -6.67 -30.71
CA SER A 603 -3.44 -7.39 -30.41
C SER A 603 -4.68 -6.50 -30.43
N TRP A 604 -4.57 -5.28 -29.94
CA TRP A 604 -5.62 -4.25 -29.93
C TRP A 604 -5.87 -3.66 -31.31
N HIS A 605 -4.80 -3.38 -32.08
CA HIS A 605 -4.93 -2.95 -33.47
C HIS A 605 -5.60 -4.03 -34.33
N ASP A 606 -5.20 -5.28 -34.19
CA ASP A 606 -5.80 -6.41 -34.92
C ASP A 606 -7.30 -6.56 -34.58
N ALA A 607 -7.66 -6.41 -33.30
CA ALA A 607 -9.06 -6.48 -32.87
C ALA A 607 -9.89 -5.32 -33.44
N LYS A 608 -9.34 -4.10 -33.48
CA LYS A 608 -9.98 -2.91 -34.07
C LYS A 608 -10.16 -3.07 -35.57
N ILE A 609 -9.13 -3.48 -36.31
CA ILE A 609 -9.16 -3.67 -37.77
C ILE A 609 -10.18 -4.77 -38.14
N ALA A 610 -10.26 -5.83 -37.36
CA ALA A 610 -11.23 -6.89 -37.53
C ALA A 610 -12.68 -6.51 -37.14
N GLY A 611 -12.91 -5.29 -36.65
CA GLY A 611 -14.23 -4.80 -36.24
C GLY A 611 -14.80 -5.51 -34.99
N ARG A 612 -13.96 -6.20 -34.23
CA ARG A 612 -14.38 -6.92 -33.00
C ARG A 612 -14.47 -6.02 -31.78
N LEU A 613 -13.64 -4.96 -31.73
CA LEU A 613 -13.49 -4.08 -30.58
C LEU A 613 -14.48 -2.92 -30.62
N LYS A 614 -15.28 -2.74 -29.55
CA LYS A 614 -16.26 -1.67 -29.41
C LYS A 614 -15.62 -0.43 -28.80
N LEU A 615 -15.29 0.55 -29.63
CA LEU A 615 -14.53 1.74 -29.25
C LEU A 615 -15.25 2.70 -28.29
N GLN A 616 -16.60 2.66 -28.24
CA GLN A 616 -17.42 3.53 -27.39
C GLN A 616 -17.54 3.04 -25.95
N ILE A 617 -17.06 1.84 -25.63
CA ILE A 617 -17.13 1.32 -24.27
C ILE A 617 -16.26 2.19 -23.35
N PRO A 618 -16.79 2.59 -22.17
CA PRO A 618 -16.00 3.27 -21.14
C PRO A 618 -14.77 2.43 -20.76
N PHE A 619 -13.61 3.08 -20.67
CA PHE A 619 -12.35 2.41 -20.40
C PHE A 619 -11.89 2.61 -18.96
N ASN A 620 -11.70 3.86 -18.55
CA ASN A 620 -11.45 4.21 -17.16
C ASN A 620 -12.50 5.22 -16.69
N PHE A 621 -12.76 5.23 -15.38
CA PHE A 621 -13.63 6.24 -14.77
C PHE A 621 -13.04 6.75 -13.46
N ILE A 622 -13.55 7.93 -13.03
CA ILE A 622 -13.13 8.55 -11.76
C ILE A 622 -14.31 8.71 -10.80
N SER A 623 -13.97 8.65 -9.52
CA SER A 623 -14.92 8.79 -8.42
C SER A 623 -14.32 9.54 -7.23
N THR A 624 -15.19 10.00 -6.33
CA THR A 624 -14.80 10.71 -5.10
C THR A 624 -14.42 9.78 -3.94
N ASN A 625 -14.26 8.48 -4.19
CA ASN A 625 -13.85 7.53 -3.16
C ASN A 625 -12.51 7.92 -2.55
N ASP A 626 -12.43 7.92 -1.23
CA ASP A 626 -11.20 8.20 -0.49
C ASP A 626 -10.27 6.99 -0.52
N ILE A 627 -9.22 7.06 -1.36
CA ILE A 627 -8.26 5.97 -1.54
C ILE A 627 -6.82 6.49 -1.46
N ILE A 628 -5.91 5.60 -1.11
CA ILE A 628 -4.46 5.82 -1.20
C ILE A 628 -3.76 4.56 -1.73
N GLY A 629 -2.44 4.62 -1.90
CA GLY A 629 -1.60 3.46 -2.23
C GLY A 629 -1.89 2.25 -1.34
N GLY A 630 -1.96 1.06 -1.94
CA GLY A 630 -2.46 -0.18 -1.30
C GLY A 630 -3.91 -0.51 -1.66
N ASN A 631 -4.73 0.49 -2.07
CA ASN A 631 -6.05 0.23 -2.68
C ASN A 631 -5.95 -0.29 -4.12
N SER A 632 -4.80 -0.28 -4.74
CA SER A 632 -4.58 -0.92 -6.04
C SER A 632 -5.10 -2.35 -6.04
N GLY A 633 -5.99 -2.68 -6.98
CA GLY A 633 -6.66 -3.98 -7.06
C GLY A 633 -7.95 -4.10 -6.22
N SER A 634 -8.34 -3.05 -5.49
CA SER A 634 -9.62 -3.04 -4.77
C SER A 634 -10.79 -3.07 -5.74
N PRO A 635 -11.82 -3.89 -5.49
CA PRO A 635 -13.04 -3.84 -6.25
C PRO A 635 -13.77 -2.52 -6.01
N VAL A 636 -14.33 -1.94 -7.07
CA VAL A 636 -15.36 -0.92 -6.97
C VAL A 636 -16.70 -1.60 -7.19
N VAL A 637 -17.60 -1.48 -6.21
CA VAL A 637 -18.92 -2.12 -6.26
C VAL A 637 -20.05 -1.11 -6.19
N ASP A 638 -21.20 -1.48 -6.75
CA ASP A 638 -22.45 -0.75 -6.60
C ASP A 638 -23.21 -1.12 -5.30
N LYS A 639 -24.41 -0.57 -5.13
CA LYS A 639 -25.29 -0.85 -3.96
C LYS A 639 -25.71 -2.33 -3.82
N ASP A 640 -25.56 -3.11 -4.88
CA ASP A 640 -25.90 -4.53 -4.90
C ASP A 640 -24.67 -5.45 -4.71
N ASN A 641 -23.52 -4.92 -4.32
CA ASN A 641 -22.23 -5.62 -4.27
C ASN A 641 -21.79 -6.21 -5.61
N LYS A 642 -22.16 -5.59 -6.74
CA LYS A 642 -21.69 -6.02 -8.06
C LYS A 642 -20.50 -5.18 -8.48
N VAL A 643 -19.48 -5.82 -9.04
CA VAL A 643 -18.28 -5.14 -9.54
C VAL A 643 -18.64 -4.23 -10.71
N VAL A 644 -18.39 -2.95 -10.57
CA VAL A 644 -18.50 -1.91 -11.60
C VAL A 644 -17.14 -1.41 -12.07
N GLY A 645 -16.06 -1.69 -11.33
CA GLY A 645 -14.71 -1.31 -11.68
C GLY A 645 -13.65 -1.88 -10.75
N LEU A 646 -12.41 -1.48 -11.02
CA LEU A 646 -11.21 -1.92 -10.33
C LEU A 646 -10.31 -0.71 -10.09
N ILE A 647 -10.09 -0.33 -8.83
CA ILE A 647 -9.15 0.75 -8.48
C ILE A 647 -7.76 0.39 -8.96
N PHE A 648 -7.09 1.32 -9.64
CA PHE A 648 -5.69 1.14 -10.00
C PHE A 648 -4.81 2.36 -9.73
N ASP A 649 -5.41 3.57 -9.62
CA ASP A 649 -4.67 4.81 -9.45
C ASP A 649 -5.52 5.89 -8.76
N GLY A 650 -4.92 7.05 -8.54
CA GLY A 650 -5.57 8.30 -8.26
C GLY A 650 -5.08 9.38 -9.24
N ASN A 651 -5.78 10.50 -9.38
CA ASN A 651 -5.25 11.63 -10.14
C ASN A 651 -4.15 12.35 -9.33
N ILE A 652 -3.42 13.28 -9.98
CA ILE A 652 -2.29 14.01 -9.36
C ILE A 652 -2.70 14.73 -8.06
N HIS A 653 -3.94 15.21 -7.98
CA HIS A 653 -4.49 15.88 -6.81
C HIS A 653 -4.74 14.92 -5.63
N SER A 654 -4.81 13.62 -5.87
CA SER A 654 -4.99 12.62 -4.81
C SER A 654 -3.72 12.36 -3.99
N LEU A 655 -2.56 12.81 -4.43
CA LEU A 655 -1.28 12.53 -3.76
C LEU A 655 -1.11 13.25 -2.42
N ILE A 656 -1.95 14.25 -2.11
CA ILE A 656 -2.02 14.87 -0.79
C ILE A 656 -2.85 14.07 0.22
N LEU A 657 -3.64 13.09 -0.24
CA LEU A 657 -4.58 12.36 0.60
C LEU A 657 -3.90 11.52 1.71
N ASP A 658 -2.60 11.29 1.62
CA ASP A 658 -1.82 10.74 2.73
C ASP A 658 -1.90 11.62 4.00
N TYR A 659 -2.07 12.94 3.83
CA TYR A 659 -2.00 13.93 4.91
C TYR A 659 -3.31 14.65 5.20
N GLY A 660 -4.23 14.72 4.23
CA GLY A 660 -5.53 15.37 4.38
C GLY A 660 -6.43 15.09 3.19
N TYR A 661 -7.73 15.15 3.39
CA TYR A 661 -8.72 14.87 2.36
C TYR A 661 -9.06 16.12 1.53
N ASP A 662 -9.25 15.92 0.23
CA ASP A 662 -9.73 16.94 -0.72
C ASP A 662 -10.70 16.29 -1.72
N ASP A 663 -11.98 16.65 -1.66
CA ASP A 663 -13.03 16.15 -2.55
C ASP A 663 -13.27 17.04 -3.78
N LYS A 664 -12.62 18.19 -3.87
CA LYS A 664 -12.79 19.12 -4.99
C LYS A 664 -12.06 18.63 -6.23
N LEU A 665 -10.79 18.27 -6.07
CA LEU A 665 -9.90 17.90 -7.16
C LEU A 665 -9.46 16.44 -7.13
N ALA A 666 -9.25 15.87 -5.94
CA ALA A 666 -8.78 14.49 -5.81
C ALA A 666 -9.83 13.49 -6.30
N ARG A 667 -9.38 12.53 -7.10
CA ARG A 667 -10.22 11.45 -7.65
C ARG A 667 -9.51 10.10 -7.61
N ALA A 668 -10.25 9.08 -7.25
CA ALA A 668 -9.87 7.69 -7.49
C ALA A 668 -10.06 7.35 -8.96
N VAL A 669 -9.14 6.58 -9.55
CA VAL A 669 -9.19 6.16 -10.95
C VAL A 669 -9.37 4.65 -11.03
N SER A 670 -10.32 4.21 -11.84
CA SER A 670 -10.72 2.80 -11.94
C SER A 670 -10.78 2.32 -13.39
N VAL A 671 -10.41 1.04 -13.61
CA VAL A 671 -10.73 0.32 -14.85
C VAL A 671 -12.21 0.00 -14.83
N ASP A 672 -12.94 0.29 -15.91
CA ASP A 672 -14.37 0.02 -16.02
C ASP A 672 -14.64 -1.48 -16.23
N SER A 673 -15.61 -2.04 -15.52
CA SER A 673 -15.97 -3.47 -15.61
C SER A 673 -16.35 -3.91 -17.02
N ARG A 674 -16.95 -3.01 -17.82
CA ARG A 674 -17.32 -3.25 -19.23
C ARG A 674 -16.10 -3.39 -20.13
N ALA A 675 -15.05 -2.60 -19.88
CA ALA A 675 -13.81 -2.66 -20.65
C ALA A 675 -13.07 -3.97 -20.41
N ILE A 676 -13.07 -4.47 -19.18
CA ILE A 676 -12.45 -5.76 -18.85
C ILE A 676 -13.13 -6.88 -19.63
N ILE A 677 -14.46 -6.95 -19.63
CA ILE A 677 -15.20 -7.97 -20.41
C ILE A 677 -14.99 -7.82 -21.91
N GLU A 678 -14.99 -6.58 -22.43
CA GLU A 678 -14.73 -6.33 -23.85
C GLU A 678 -13.34 -6.78 -24.27
N ALA A 679 -12.30 -6.44 -23.48
CA ALA A 679 -10.93 -6.85 -23.76
C ALA A 679 -10.75 -8.37 -23.73
N LEU A 680 -11.28 -9.06 -22.72
CA LEU A 680 -11.22 -10.53 -22.61
C LEU A 680 -11.87 -11.21 -23.84
N ARG A 681 -13.03 -10.72 -24.32
CA ARG A 681 -13.72 -11.32 -25.46
C ARG A 681 -13.12 -10.94 -26.81
N SER A 682 -12.85 -9.66 -26.99
CA SER A 682 -12.57 -9.08 -28.32
C SER A 682 -11.09 -9.04 -28.68
N VAL A 683 -10.20 -8.97 -27.68
CA VAL A 683 -8.76 -8.86 -27.85
C VAL A 683 -8.05 -10.19 -27.53
N TYR A 684 -8.31 -10.74 -26.34
CA TYR A 684 -7.51 -11.86 -25.79
C TYR A 684 -8.08 -13.24 -26.10
N ASN A 685 -9.23 -13.34 -26.75
CA ASN A 685 -9.93 -14.61 -26.98
C ASN A 685 -10.17 -15.44 -25.67
N ALA A 686 -10.29 -14.73 -24.56
CA ALA A 686 -10.54 -15.28 -23.22
C ALA A 686 -12.02 -15.21 -22.83
N GLY A 687 -12.93 -15.55 -23.77
CA GLY A 687 -14.36 -15.53 -23.57
C GLY A 687 -14.83 -16.43 -22.40
N PHE A 688 -14.13 -17.55 -22.18
CA PHE A 688 -14.38 -18.45 -21.04
C PHE A 688 -14.22 -17.72 -19.69
N LEU A 689 -13.22 -16.84 -19.57
CA LEU A 689 -12.98 -16.06 -18.35
C LEU A 689 -14.07 -15.00 -18.19
N ALA A 690 -14.44 -14.33 -19.27
CA ALA A 690 -15.55 -13.39 -19.25
C ALA A 690 -16.89 -14.07 -18.88
N ASP A 691 -17.10 -15.33 -19.30
CA ASP A 691 -18.26 -16.12 -18.92
C ASP A 691 -18.22 -16.51 -17.44
N GLU A 692 -17.05 -16.91 -16.90
CA GLU A 692 -16.89 -17.16 -15.47
C GLU A 692 -17.26 -15.94 -14.62
N LEU A 693 -16.82 -14.74 -15.03
CA LEU A 693 -17.14 -13.49 -14.33
C LEU A 693 -18.62 -13.14 -14.37
N THR A 694 -19.32 -13.36 -15.51
CA THR A 694 -20.67 -12.86 -15.73
C THR A 694 -21.78 -13.88 -15.39
N THR A 695 -21.45 -15.18 -15.26
CA THR A 695 -22.42 -16.25 -14.98
C THR A 695 -22.29 -16.81 -13.56
N SER A 696 -21.26 -16.48 -12.81
CA SER A 696 -21.12 -16.86 -11.38
C SER A 696 -22.30 -16.26 -10.59
N LYS A 697 -23.15 -17.15 -10.05
CA LYS A 697 -24.32 -16.80 -9.20
C LYS A 697 -24.08 -17.24 -7.76
#